data_8c53affc22f42f5507523f15f0ee6cb3
#
_entry.id   8c53affc22f42f5507523f15f0ee6cb3
#
_cell.length_a   1.000
_cell.length_b   1.000
_cell.length_c   1.000
_cell.angle_alpha   90.00
_cell.angle_beta   90.00
_cell.angle_gamma   90.00
#
_symmetry.space_group_name_H-M   'P 1'
#
loop_
_entity.id
_entity.type
_entity.pdbx_description
1 polymer ?
#
loop_
_entity_poly.entity_id
_entity_poly.type
_entity_poly.pdbx_seq_one_letter_code
_entity_poly.pdbx_strand_id
1 'polypeptide(L)'
;MARRSTKTPPPPDDFEEKILDIDVVDEMQGSFLEYAYSVIYSRALPDARDGMKPVHRRIVSQMNEMGLRPDRGYVKCARVVGEVMGKLHPHGDASIYDALVRMAQPFSMRLPLVDGHGNFGSLGNDDPPAAMRYTECRMADATSLMTEAIDEDTVDFQSNYDGQEREPVVLPAAYPNLLVNGVSGIAVGMATNMPPHNLGEVIAAARHLIKHPGADVETLMRFVPGPDLPTGGRIVGLGGIKDAYTAGRGTFKIRATVAVENVTARRKGLVVTELPFAVGPEKVIAKIKDLVSAKKLQGIADVKDLTDRAHGLRLVIEVKNGFVPEAVLEQLYKLTPMEESFGINNVALVDGQPLTLGLKELLEVYLDHRFEVVRRRSEFRRTKRRDRLHLVEGLIVALLDIDEVIRIIRDSDNSAQAKERLMAHFSLSEIQTQYILDTPLRRLTRFDRIELESERDRLTGEIDALTAILESDAELRKLVSSELAAAVAKKFGTDRRTVLLESAGAQIASVPLEVADDPCRVLLSSTGLLARTANAEPVEISEDARRTKHDVIVSAVAATARGDVGAVTSTGRMLRLSVIDLPQLPDTHAEPNLSGGAPISEFLSLEADEELVCLTTLDESSPGLAIGTLQGVVKRVVPDYPPNKDELEVISLKDGDRVVGATELRTGEEDLAFITSDAQLLRYPAASVRPQGRAAGGMAGVKLAAGAEVLSFTAVDPAAEAIVFTVAGSHGTLDDSVLTSKLTPFDQYPRKGRATGGVRCQRFLKGEDVLVFAWAGPIPARAAQKNGTPAKLPEPDPRRDGSGTPLLETVDVIAGPPL
;
A
#
# COMPACT_ATOMS: atom_id res chain seq x y z
N MET A 1 -3.22 61.11 -15.79
CA MET A 1 -1.82 61.46 -15.46
C MET A 1 -0.92 61.01 -16.58
N ALA A 2 -0.30 61.98 -17.29
CA ALA A 2 0.50 61.71 -18.48
C ALA A 2 1.83 61.02 -18.11
N ARG A 3 2.13 59.91 -18.79
CA ARG A 3 3.48 59.27 -18.71
C ARG A 3 4.55 60.24 -19.22
N ARG A 4 5.42 60.71 -18.34
CA ARG A 4 6.68 61.35 -18.73
C ARG A 4 7.57 60.30 -19.38
N SER A 5 7.82 60.44 -20.67
CA SER A 5 8.88 59.73 -21.37
C SER A 5 10.21 60.27 -20.82
N THR A 6 10.96 59.46 -20.09
CA THR A 6 12.36 59.76 -19.79
C THR A 6 13.16 59.54 -21.08
N LYS A 7 13.46 60.64 -21.79
CA LYS A 7 14.44 60.56 -22.86
C LYS A 7 15.80 60.29 -22.20
N THR A 8 16.43 59.18 -22.57
CA THR A 8 17.82 58.91 -22.30
C THR A 8 18.67 60.09 -22.76
N PRO A 9 19.54 60.66 -21.92
CA PRO A 9 20.41 61.76 -22.32
C PRO A 9 21.27 61.25 -23.53
N PRO A 10 21.56 62.15 -24.52
CA PRO A 10 22.44 61.80 -25.61
C PRO A 10 23.86 61.45 -25.04
N PRO A 11 24.57 60.53 -25.67
CA PRO A 11 25.96 60.23 -25.29
C PRO A 11 26.83 61.47 -25.37
N PRO A 12 27.90 61.58 -24.56
CA PRO A 12 28.83 62.67 -24.65
C PRO A 12 29.41 62.80 -26.09
N ASP A 13 29.63 64.00 -26.56
CA ASP A 13 30.06 64.31 -27.92
C ASP A 13 31.43 63.65 -28.32
N ASP A 14 32.15 63.00 -27.35
CA ASP A 14 33.43 62.31 -27.57
C ASP A 14 33.27 60.76 -27.58
N PHE A 15 32.03 60.21 -27.69
CA PHE A 15 31.83 58.77 -27.77
C PHE A 15 32.10 58.27 -29.21
N GLU A 16 33.27 57.71 -29.44
CA GLU A 16 33.59 56.96 -30.67
C GLU A 16 32.99 55.54 -30.54
N GLU A 17 31.91 55.29 -31.28
CA GLU A 17 31.31 53.96 -31.37
C GLU A 17 32.24 53.01 -32.12
N LYS A 18 32.77 52.02 -31.41
CA LYS A 18 33.58 50.97 -32.02
C LYS A 18 32.66 49.82 -32.51
N ILE A 19 32.22 49.88 -33.76
CA ILE A 19 31.44 48.80 -34.36
C ILE A 19 32.40 47.71 -34.84
N LEU A 20 32.23 46.51 -34.38
CA LEU A 20 32.94 45.33 -34.84
C LEU A 20 31.93 44.46 -35.60
N ASP A 21 32.22 44.13 -36.88
CA ASP A 21 31.47 43.15 -37.62
C ASP A 21 31.82 41.76 -37.15
N ILE A 22 30.83 41.03 -36.62
CA ILE A 22 30.96 39.65 -36.16
C ILE A 22 30.02 38.79 -37.04
N ASP A 23 30.57 37.69 -37.57
CA ASP A 23 29.74 36.72 -38.31
C ASP A 23 28.73 36.11 -37.32
N VAL A 24 27.48 36.07 -37.75
CA VAL A 24 26.36 35.55 -36.93
C VAL A 24 26.55 34.08 -36.52
N VAL A 25 27.23 33.31 -37.38
CA VAL A 25 27.54 31.90 -37.07
C VAL A 25 28.57 31.78 -35.98
N ASP A 26 29.62 32.62 -36.01
CA ASP A 26 30.70 32.66 -35.01
C ASP A 26 30.15 33.13 -33.65
N GLU A 27 29.32 34.18 -33.62
CA GLU A 27 28.64 34.67 -32.46
C GLU A 27 27.71 33.59 -31.85
N MET A 28 26.87 32.93 -32.69
CA MET A 28 25.97 31.85 -32.20
C MET A 28 26.77 30.67 -31.69
N GLN A 29 27.85 30.25 -32.34
CA GLN A 29 28.69 29.16 -31.83
C GLN A 29 29.36 29.53 -30.50
N GLY A 30 29.93 30.74 -30.38
CA GLY A 30 30.53 31.24 -29.16
C GLY A 30 29.52 31.27 -27.99
N SER A 31 28.41 31.94 -28.21
CA SER A 31 27.34 32.06 -27.21
C SER A 31 26.74 30.71 -26.83
N PHE A 32 26.58 29.77 -27.79
CA PHE A 32 26.09 28.43 -27.51
C PHE A 32 27.08 27.60 -26.68
N LEU A 33 28.37 27.67 -26.98
CA LEU A 33 29.42 27.01 -26.19
C LEU A 33 29.48 27.55 -24.77
N GLU A 34 29.42 28.87 -24.59
CA GLU A 34 29.40 29.52 -23.29
C GLU A 34 28.16 29.10 -22.48
N TYR A 35 26.97 29.10 -23.14
CA TYR A 35 25.76 28.61 -22.52
C TYR A 35 25.85 27.13 -22.14
N ALA A 36 26.33 26.26 -23.04
CA ALA A 36 26.52 24.84 -22.79
C ALA A 36 27.45 24.60 -21.61
N TYR A 37 28.57 25.34 -21.57
CA TYR A 37 29.52 25.29 -20.45
C TYR A 37 28.86 25.69 -19.12
N SER A 38 28.14 26.80 -19.11
CA SER A 38 27.43 27.27 -17.93
C SER A 38 26.40 26.24 -17.44
N VAL A 39 25.64 25.63 -18.34
CA VAL A 39 24.61 24.61 -17.96
C VAL A 39 25.26 23.33 -17.39
N ILE A 40 26.39 22.90 -17.95
CA ILE A 40 27.11 21.70 -17.50
C ILE A 40 27.70 21.93 -16.10
N TYR A 41 28.47 23.00 -15.92
CA TYR A 41 29.25 23.21 -14.71
C TYR A 41 28.49 23.91 -13.58
N SER A 42 27.53 24.78 -13.92
CA SER A 42 26.88 25.66 -12.94
C SER A 42 25.42 25.41 -12.70
N ARG A 43 24.81 24.37 -13.34
CA ARG A 43 23.36 24.16 -13.21
C ARG A 43 22.93 22.70 -13.10
N ALA A 44 23.30 21.84 -14.06
CA ALA A 44 22.62 20.55 -14.27
C ALA A 44 23.30 19.38 -13.56
N LEU A 45 24.65 19.37 -13.51
CA LEU A 45 25.40 18.24 -12.97
C LEU A 45 25.77 18.47 -11.50
N PRO A 46 25.77 17.40 -10.69
CA PRO A 46 26.24 17.43 -9.30
C PRO A 46 27.75 17.32 -9.24
N ASP A 47 28.37 17.86 -8.20
CA ASP A 47 29.73 17.52 -7.82
C ASP A 47 29.75 16.13 -7.17
N ALA A 48 30.68 15.27 -7.57
CA ALA A 48 30.74 13.88 -7.10
C ALA A 48 31.08 13.78 -5.59
N ARG A 49 31.74 14.80 -5.02
CA ARG A 49 32.19 14.86 -3.62
C ARG A 49 31.04 15.04 -2.64
N ASP A 50 30.09 15.96 -2.90
CA ASP A 50 28.98 16.29 -2.01
C ASP A 50 27.59 15.93 -2.59
N GLY A 51 27.53 15.55 -3.87
CA GLY A 51 26.27 15.19 -4.54
C GLY A 51 25.33 16.35 -4.78
N MET A 52 25.81 17.60 -4.68
CA MET A 52 24.98 18.79 -4.79
C MET A 52 25.14 19.48 -6.13
N LYS A 53 24.02 19.92 -6.71
CA LYS A 53 24.01 20.96 -7.73
C LYS A 53 24.26 22.32 -7.08
N PRO A 54 24.76 23.35 -7.80
CA PRO A 54 25.03 24.66 -7.23
C PRO A 54 23.84 25.25 -6.46
N VAL A 55 22.62 25.17 -6.98
CA VAL A 55 21.44 25.70 -6.29
C VAL A 55 21.17 25.00 -4.94
N HIS A 56 21.33 23.67 -4.88
CA HIS A 56 21.13 22.90 -3.64
C HIS A 56 22.19 23.25 -2.60
N ARG A 57 23.47 23.34 -3.03
CA ARG A 57 24.59 23.71 -2.17
C ARG A 57 24.41 25.11 -1.60
N ARG A 58 23.99 26.09 -2.40
CA ARG A 58 23.70 27.45 -1.98
C ARG A 58 22.55 27.52 -0.98
N ILE A 59 21.47 26.78 -1.18
CA ILE A 59 20.36 26.69 -0.23
C ILE A 59 20.84 26.13 1.10
N VAL A 60 21.55 25.00 1.10
CA VAL A 60 22.02 24.34 2.33
C VAL A 60 23.03 25.22 3.06
N SER A 61 23.98 25.83 2.34
CA SER A 61 24.97 26.75 2.91
C SER A 61 24.29 27.98 3.55
N GLN A 62 23.34 28.60 2.87
CA GLN A 62 22.61 29.75 3.38
C GLN A 62 21.75 29.40 4.60
N MET A 63 21.10 28.23 4.61
CA MET A 63 20.35 27.77 5.78
C MET A 63 21.27 27.56 6.99
N ASN A 64 22.48 27.04 6.78
CA ASN A 64 23.50 26.88 7.83
C ASN A 64 23.97 28.24 8.37
N GLU A 65 24.27 29.20 7.49
CA GLU A 65 24.67 30.56 7.86
C GLU A 65 23.59 31.30 8.65
N MET A 66 22.32 31.12 8.26
CA MET A 66 21.16 31.65 8.99
C MET A 66 20.91 30.93 10.33
N GLY A 67 21.64 29.89 10.67
CA GLY A 67 21.52 29.15 11.92
C GLY A 67 20.23 28.33 12.01
N LEU A 68 19.65 27.90 10.89
CA LEU A 68 18.41 27.14 10.82
C LEU A 68 18.62 25.65 11.14
N ARG A 69 19.17 25.36 12.31
CA ARG A 69 19.47 24.00 12.77
C ARG A 69 18.21 23.22 13.14
N PRO A 70 18.27 21.87 13.18
CA PRO A 70 17.12 21.02 13.50
C PRO A 70 16.51 21.31 14.89
N ASP A 71 17.29 21.80 15.83
CA ASP A 71 16.87 22.17 17.20
C ASP A 71 16.28 23.59 17.30
N ARG A 72 16.23 24.35 16.22
CA ARG A 72 15.70 25.71 16.16
C ARG A 72 14.28 25.74 15.58
N GLY A 73 13.61 26.89 15.74
CA GLY A 73 12.29 27.14 15.15
C GLY A 73 12.31 27.19 13.62
N TYR A 74 11.17 26.92 13.02
CA TYR A 74 10.98 27.08 11.57
C TYR A 74 10.95 28.54 11.16
N VAL A 75 11.37 28.81 9.94
CA VAL A 75 11.22 30.12 9.28
C VAL A 75 10.46 29.98 7.97
N LYS A 76 9.82 31.04 7.50
CA LYS A 76 9.13 31.04 6.19
C LYS A 76 10.12 30.71 5.06
N CYS A 77 9.74 29.81 4.16
CA CYS A 77 10.54 29.43 3.01
C CYS A 77 10.90 30.67 2.16
N ALA A 78 10.00 31.64 2.05
CA ALA A 78 10.25 32.89 1.37
C ALA A 78 11.47 33.66 1.89
N ARG A 79 11.79 33.54 3.20
CA ARG A 79 12.99 34.16 3.76
C ARG A 79 14.26 33.48 3.26
N VAL A 80 14.30 32.15 3.27
CA VAL A 80 15.45 31.38 2.75
C VAL A 80 15.65 31.64 1.25
N VAL A 81 14.56 31.60 0.47
CA VAL A 81 14.60 31.88 -0.97
C VAL A 81 15.12 33.29 -1.25
N GLY A 82 14.66 34.30 -0.50
CA GLY A 82 15.10 35.68 -0.65
C GLY A 82 16.59 35.88 -0.35
N GLU A 83 17.11 35.28 0.73
CA GLU A 83 18.53 35.33 1.09
C GLU A 83 19.40 34.62 0.06
N VAL A 84 19.01 33.45 -0.40
CA VAL A 84 19.73 32.70 -1.45
C VAL A 84 19.76 33.49 -2.77
N MET A 85 18.62 34.04 -3.17
CA MET A 85 18.51 34.82 -4.41
C MET A 85 19.31 36.08 -4.37
N GLY A 86 19.28 36.80 -3.25
CA GLY A 86 19.97 38.06 -3.10
C GLY A 86 21.49 37.92 -2.97
N LYS A 87 21.96 36.90 -2.27
CA LYS A 87 23.38 36.76 -1.93
C LYS A 87 24.16 35.81 -2.85
N LEU A 88 23.54 34.67 -3.26
CA LEU A 88 24.31 33.57 -3.84
C LEU A 88 23.86 33.14 -5.23
N HIS A 89 22.53 33.21 -5.53
CA HIS A 89 21.98 32.59 -6.73
C HIS A 89 21.07 33.56 -7.50
N PRO A 90 21.62 34.33 -8.46
CA PRO A 90 20.92 35.40 -9.17
C PRO A 90 19.96 34.85 -10.25
N HIS A 91 18.99 34.05 -9.84
CA HIS A 91 17.97 33.41 -10.69
C HIS A 91 16.57 33.58 -10.09
N GLY A 92 15.54 33.16 -10.84
CA GLY A 92 14.15 33.30 -10.40
C GLY A 92 13.83 32.57 -9.09
N ASP A 93 13.07 33.21 -8.21
CA ASP A 93 12.65 32.70 -6.90
C ASP A 93 11.91 31.37 -6.97
N ALA A 94 11.09 31.17 -8.01
CA ALA A 94 10.38 29.90 -8.24
C ALA A 94 11.34 28.72 -8.37
N SER A 95 12.45 28.87 -9.11
CA SER A 95 13.42 27.77 -9.30
C SER A 95 14.16 27.41 -8.01
N ILE A 96 14.44 28.40 -7.16
CA ILE A 96 15.05 28.21 -5.84
C ILE A 96 14.06 27.54 -4.90
N TYR A 97 12.80 27.99 -4.90
CA TYR A 97 11.75 27.38 -4.09
C TYR A 97 11.48 25.93 -4.48
N ASP A 98 11.37 25.62 -5.77
CA ASP A 98 11.17 24.26 -6.26
C ASP A 98 12.32 23.31 -5.84
N ALA A 99 13.56 23.81 -5.86
CA ALA A 99 14.70 23.04 -5.38
C ALA A 99 14.62 22.78 -3.85
N LEU A 100 14.25 23.80 -3.08
CA LEU A 100 14.04 23.69 -1.63
C LEU A 100 12.91 22.70 -1.31
N VAL A 101 11.79 22.79 -2.02
CA VAL A 101 10.64 21.89 -1.87
C VAL A 101 11.04 20.43 -2.10
N ARG A 102 11.76 20.14 -3.20
CA ARG A 102 12.22 18.77 -3.50
C ARG A 102 13.11 18.21 -2.39
N MET A 103 13.97 19.03 -1.79
CA MET A 103 14.81 18.61 -0.66
C MET A 103 14.00 18.30 0.62
N ALA A 104 12.75 18.74 0.72
CA ALA A 104 11.86 18.45 1.83
C ALA A 104 10.93 17.25 1.59
N GLN A 105 10.81 16.76 0.35
CA GLN A 105 9.85 15.73 -0.02
C GLN A 105 10.38 14.31 0.28
N PRO A 106 9.75 13.53 1.20
CA PRO A 106 10.19 12.18 1.54
C PRO A 106 9.95 11.14 0.42
N PHE A 107 9.12 11.47 -0.57
CA PHE A 107 8.89 10.67 -1.76
C PHE A 107 9.84 11.02 -2.93
N SER A 108 10.55 12.14 -2.86
CA SER A 108 11.56 12.55 -3.85
C SER A 108 12.98 12.21 -3.40
N MET A 109 13.27 12.30 -2.11
CA MET A 109 14.58 12.03 -1.53
C MET A 109 14.55 10.84 -0.58
N ARG A 110 15.57 9.97 -0.70
CA ARG A 110 15.72 8.83 0.22
C ARG A 110 16.00 9.30 1.65
N LEU A 111 16.73 10.41 1.74
CA LEU A 111 17.08 11.10 2.97
C LEU A 111 16.84 12.60 2.77
N PRO A 112 15.67 13.14 3.18
CA PRO A 112 15.37 14.56 3.05
C PRO A 112 16.39 15.44 3.74
N LEU A 113 16.70 16.58 3.12
CA LEU A 113 17.67 17.56 3.62
C LEU A 113 17.01 18.78 4.26
N VAL A 114 15.75 19.01 3.98
CA VAL A 114 14.96 20.08 4.56
C VAL A 114 13.82 19.48 5.37
N ASP A 115 13.68 19.97 6.61
CA ASP A 115 12.51 19.68 7.45
C ASP A 115 11.47 20.78 7.20
N GLY A 116 10.39 20.41 6.54
CA GLY A 116 9.33 21.30 6.06
C GLY A 116 8.07 21.24 6.92
N HIS A 117 7.48 22.41 7.18
CA HIS A 117 6.19 22.53 7.85
C HIS A 117 5.18 23.21 6.92
N GLY A 118 4.10 22.52 6.61
CA GLY A 118 3.07 22.96 5.66
C GLY A 118 2.88 21.97 4.52
N ASN A 119 2.29 22.43 3.40
CA ASN A 119 2.11 21.63 2.20
C ASN A 119 3.31 21.79 1.26
N PHE A 120 4.11 20.73 1.14
CA PHE A 120 5.23 20.60 0.21
C PHE A 120 4.91 19.76 -1.03
N GLY A 121 3.62 19.59 -1.36
CA GLY A 121 3.16 18.83 -2.50
C GLY A 121 2.93 17.34 -2.21
N SER A 122 2.36 16.65 -3.18
CA SER A 122 2.11 15.22 -3.18
C SER A 122 2.92 14.48 -4.25
N LEU A 123 3.01 13.17 -4.10
CA LEU A 123 3.57 12.32 -5.15
C LEU A 123 2.70 12.46 -6.41
N GLY A 124 3.31 12.80 -7.54
CA GLY A 124 2.59 12.95 -8.83
C GLY A 124 2.16 14.37 -9.15
N ASN A 125 2.18 15.27 -8.18
CA ASN A 125 1.91 16.71 -8.38
C ASN A 125 0.44 17.11 -8.57
N ASP A 126 -0.50 16.24 -8.19
CA ASP A 126 -1.94 16.58 -8.14
C ASP A 126 -2.23 17.66 -7.08
N ASP A 127 -1.48 17.64 -5.98
CA ASP A 127 -1.49 18.68 -4.97
C ASP A 127 -0.13 19.38 -5.01
N PRO A 128 0.01 20.49 -5.71
CA PRO A 128 1.26 21.23 -5.80
C PRO A 128 1.62 21.87 -4.43
N PRO A 129 2.91 22.14 -4.18
CA PRO A 129 3.31 22.79 -2.96
C PRO A 129 2.66 24.16 -2.82
N ALA A 130 2.29 24.52 -1.59
CA ALA A 130 1.77 25.83 -1.28
C ALA A 130 2.82 26.91 -1.54
N ALA A 131 2.40 28.14 -1.83
CA ALA A 131 3.33 29.26 -2.06
C ALA A 131 4.28 29.47 -0.87
N MET A 132 5.53 29.86 -1.13
CA MET A 132 6.63 29.96 -0.16
C MET A 132 6.35 30.88 1.04
N ARG A 133 5.37 31.77 0.95
CA ARG A 133 4.91 32.62 2.06
C ARG A 133 4.08 31.86 3.11
N TYR A 134 3.54 30.69 2.78
CA TYR A 134 2.77 29.84 3.69
C TYR A 134 3.62 28.74 4.32
N THR A 135 4.51 28.10 3.54
CA THR A 135 5.38 27.02 4.01
C THR A 135 6.52 27.55 4.87
N GLU A 136 6.99 26.71 5.78
CA GLU A 136 8.10 26.98 6.68
C GLU A 136 9.13 25.85 6.59
N CYS A 137 10.39 26.16 6.87
CA CYS A 137 11.47 25.21 6.77
C CYS A 137 12.58 25.45 7.80
N ARG A 138 13.35 24.39 8.04
CA ARG A 138 14.63 24.37 8.71
C ARG A 138 15.49 23.24 8.14
N MET A 139 16.75 23.15 8.53
CA MET A 139 17.59 22.02 8.15
C MET A 139 17.08 20.73 8.78
N ALA A 140 17.05 19.63 8.01
CA ALA A 140 16.86 18.29 8.57
C ALA A 140 18.14 17.82 9.29
N ASP A 141 18.02 16.82 10.17
CA ASP A 141 19.18 16.27 10.90
C ASP A 141 20.31 15.83 9.97
N ALA A 142 19.98 15.23 8.84
CA ALA A 142 20.94 14.80 7.82
C ALA A 142 21.75 15.96 7.23
N THR A 143 21.16 17.14 7.12
CA THR A 143 21.80 18.33 6.52
C THR A 143 22.86 18.88 7.43
N SER A 144 22.70 18.76 8.75
CA SER A 144 23.74 19.13 9.71
C SER A 144 25.04 18.35 9.48
N LEU A 145 24.95 17.10 9.02
CA LEU A 145 26.13 16.31 8.67
C LEU A 145 26.78 16.76 7.33
N MET A 146 26.00 17.37 6.44
CA MET A 146 26.54 17.92 5.19
C MET A 146 27.39 19.18 5.41
N THR A 147 27.07 19.94 6.46
CA THR A 147 27.73 21.22 6.77
C THR A 147 28.62 21.15 8.01
N GLU A 148 28.83 19.96 8.58
CA GLU A 148 29.63 19.78 9.81
C GLU A 148 31.05 20.33 9.65
N ALA A 149 31.46 21.21 10.57
CA ALA A 149 32.79 21.84 10.60
C ALA A 149 33.15 22.66 9.34
N ILE A 150 32.16 23.23 8.63
CA ILE A 150 32.39 24.06 7.45
C ILE A 150 33.18 25.34 7.79
N ASP A 151 33.10 25.81 9.03
CA ASP A 151 33.82 26.96 9.60
C ASP A 151 35.24 26.61 10.12
N GLU A 152 35.65 25.34 9.97
CA GLU A 152 36.97 24.86 10.42
C GLU A 152 37.97 24.69 9.24
N ASP A 153 37.86 25.49 8.20
CA ASP A 153 38.74 25.48 7.01
C ASP A 153 38.74 24.10 6.29
N THR A 154 37.62 23.39 6.32
CA THR A 154 37.49 22.03 5.78
C THR A 154 37.37 22.01 4.26
N VAL A 155 36.85 23.04 3.65
CA VAL A 155 36.58 23.19 2.21
C VAL A 155 36.95 24.58 1.72
N ASP A 156 37.13 24.71 0.42
CA ASP A 156 37.44 25.99 -0.20
C ASP A 156 36.19 26.83 -0.43
N PHE A 157 36.37 28.16 -0.37
CA PHE A 157 35.35 29.15 -0.63
C PHE A 157 35.76 30.01 -1.81
N GLN A 158 34.81 30.33 -2.66
CA GLN A 158 34.94 31.25 -3.80
C GLN A 158 34.05 32.48 -3.61
N SER A 159 34.33 33.54 -4.35
CA SER A 159 33.43 34.69 -4.41
C SER A 159 32.12 34.33 -5.11
N ASN A 160 31.02 34.93 -4.62
CA ASN A 160 29.72 34.86 -5.28
C ASN A 160 29.72 35.65 -6.61
N TYR A 161 28.59 35.78 -7.26
CA TYR A 161 28.43 36.42 -8.58
C TYR A 161 28.79 37.91 -8.63
N ASP A 162 28.71 38.65 -7.52
CA ASP A 162 29.04 40.09 -7.44
C ASP A 162 30.28 40.36 -6.61
N GLY A 163 30.98 39.37 -6.08
CA GLY A 163 32.19 39.48 -5.29
C GLY A 163 32.02 40.01 -3.87
N GLN A 164 30.78 40.19 -3.38
CA GLN A 164 30.49 40.73 -2.06
C GLN A 164 30.41 39.65 -0.96
N GLU A 165 29.99 38.44 -1.34
CA GLU A 165 29.85 37.29 -0.42
C GLU A 165 30.77 36.15 -0.87
N ARG A 166 30.93 35.16 0.02
CA ARG A 166 31.67 33.94 -0.29
C ARG A 166 30.76 32.75 -0.17
N GLU A 167 30.90 31.81 -1.10
CA GLU A 167 30.14 30.54 -1.11
C GLU A 167 31.11 29.36 -1.11
N PRO A 168 30.75 28.20 -0.49
CA PRO A 168 31.60 27.02 -0.53
C PRO A 168 31.60 26.40 -1.93
N VAL A 169 32.80 26.02 -2.40
CA VAL A 169 32.96 25.29 -3.65
C VAL A 169 32.31 23.92 -3.56
N VAL A 170 32.39 23.29 -2.39
CA VAL A 170 31.85 21.98 -2.06
C VAL A 170 31.48 21.92 -0.57
N LEU A 171 30.56 21.12 -0.15
CA LEU A 171 30.24 20.90 1.27
C LEU A 171 31.12 19.80 1.88
N PRO A 172 31.40 19.85 3.21
CA PRO A 172 32.19 18.82 3.90
C PRO A 172 31.65 17.40 3.82
N ALA A 173 30.34 17.23 3.70
CA ALA A 173 29.61 16.00 3.41
C ALA A 173 30.08 14.77 4.24
N ALA A 174 29.59 14.64 5.48
CA ALA A 174 29.94 13.53 6.35
C ALA A 174 29.36 12.15 5.94
N TYR A 175 28.58 12.11 4.88
CA TYR A 175 28.10 10.88 4.25
C TYR A 175 28.01 11.06 2.72
N PRO A 176 28.05 9.95 1.92
CA PRO A 176 28.05 10.02 0.45
C PRO A 176 26.67 10.34 -0.11
N ASN A 177 26.29 11.63 -0.04
CA ASN A 177 24.94 12.10 -0.40
C ASN A 177 24.58 11.81 -1.86
N LEU A 178 25.53 11.85 -2.79
CA LEU A 178 25.28 11.55 -4.20
C LEU A 178 24.67 10.15 -4.39
N LEU A 179 25.25 9.15 -3.73
CA LEU A 179 24.74 7.77 -3.78
C LEU A 179 23.45 7.61 -2.97
N VAL A 180 23.36 8.25 -1.80
CA VAL A 180 22.19 8.08 -0.92
C VAL A 180 20.94 8.68 -1.52
N ASN A 181 20.98 9.91 -2.01
CA ASN A 181 19.82 10.60 -2.54
C ASN A 181 19.67 10.50 -4.06
N GLY A 182 20.73 10.11 -4.75
CA GLY A 182 20.72 10.15 -6.21
C GLY A 182 20.61 11.58 -6.74
N VAL A 183 20.51 11.71 -8.05
CA VAL A 183 20.30 12.99 -8.72
C VAL A 183 19.81 12.77 -10.16
N SER A 184 18.99 13.66 -10.67
CA SER A 184 18.68 13.72 -12.09
C SER A 184 18.93 15.13 -12.61
N GLY A 185 19.47 15.25 -13.84
CA GLY A 185 19.75 16.53 -14.47
C GLY A 185 19.95 16.41 -15.97
N ILE A 186 19.49 17.41 -16.70
CA ILE A 186 19.62 17.49 -18.14
C ILE A 186 20.52 18.67 -18.48
N ALA A 187 21.70 18.41 -19.03
CA ALA A 187 22.63 19.40 -19.53
C ALA A 187 22.63 19.44 -21.07
N VAL A 188 23.49 20.26 -21.65
CA VAL A 188 23.66 20.29 -23.12
C VAL A 188 24.55 19.12 -23.52
N GLY A 189 24.06 18.25 -24.38
CA GLY A 189 24.80 17.08 -24.89
C GLY A 189 24.96 15.91 -23.90
N MET A 190 24.53 16.05 -22.65
CA MET A 190 24.61 14.99 -21.64
C MET A 190 23.50 15.11 -20.58
N ALA A 191 23.23 14.01 -19.89
CA ALA A 191 22.30 13.99 -18.78
C ALA A 191 22.84 13.10 -17.67
N THR A 192 22.45 13.38 -16.42
CA THR A 192 22.69 12.49 -15.29
C THR A 192 21.36 11.96 -14.75
N ASN A 193 21.34 10.68 -14.35
CA ASN A 193 20.20 10.06 -13.72
C ASN A 193 20.67 8.94 -12.80
N MET A 194 20.91 9.28 -11.54
CA MET A 194 21.41 8.36 -10.53
C MET A 194 20.30 7.99 -9.57
N PRO A 195 20.03 6.68 -9.34
CA PRO A 195 19.02 6.25 -8.39
C PRO A 195 19.52 6.43 -6.95
N PRO A 196 18.62 6.67 -5.99
CA PRO A 196 18.91 6.67 -4.56
C PRO A 196 19.30 5.28 -4.05
N HIS A 197 20.11 5.23 -2.94
CA HIS A 197 20.55 4.01 -2.29
C HIS A 197 20.35 4.06 -0.78
N ASN A 198 20.40 2.90 -0.14
CA ASN A 198 20.31 2.79 1.31
C ASN A 198 21.57 3.31 1.99
N LEU A 199 21.41 4.25 2.93
CA LEU A 199 22.52 4.88 3.65
C LEU A 199 23.43 3.87 4.36
N GLY A 200 22.84 2.91 5.07
CA GLY A 200 23.58 1.89 5.80
C GLY A 200 24.42 1.00 4.89
N GLU A 201 23.86 0.61 3.74
CA GLU A 201 24.51 -0.21 2.72
C GLU A 201 25.70 0.54 2.08
N VAL A 202 25.50 1.79 1.68
CA VAL A 202 26.54 2.63 1.07
C VAL A 202 27.67 2.87 2.05
N ILE A 203 27.35 3.16 3.32
CA ILE A 203 28.40 3.32 4.36
C ILE A 203 29.16 2.02 4.62
N ALA A 204 28.46 0.87 4.64
CA ALA A 204 29.12 -0.42 4.79
C ALA A 204 30.11 -0.69 3.65
N ALA A 205 29.72 -0.39 2.41
CA ALA A 205 30.60 -0.49 1.23
C ALA A 205 31.78 0.48 1.32
N ALA A 206 31.56 1.74 1.68
CA ALA A 206 32.61 2.74 1.86
C ALA A 206 33.64 2.31 2.93
N ARG A 207 33.17 1.82 4.07
CA ARG A 207 34.02 1.31 5.15
C ARG A 207 34.78 0.05 4.74
N HIS A 208 34.18 -0.81 3.92
CA HIS A 208 34.88 -1.96 3.34
C HIS A 208 36.01 -1.49 2.41
N LEU A 209 35.73 -0.51 1.55
CA LEU A 209 36.73 0.05 0.61
C LEU A 209 37.89 0.76 1.34
N ILE A 210 37.62 1.44 2.47
CA ILE A 210 38.68 2.00 3.34
C ILE A 210 39.66 0.90 3.80
N LYS A 211 39.16 -0.26 4.18
CA LYS A 211 39.96 -1.42 4.67
C LYS A 211 40.61 -2.20 3.54
N HIS A 212 39.95 -2.28 2.40
CA HIS A 212 40.34 -3.08 1.24
C HIS A 212 40.26 -2.26 -0.04
N PRO A 213 41.23 -1.34 -0.31
CA PRO A 213 41.19 -0.44 -1.48
C PRO A 213 41.16 -1.18 -2.83
N GLY A 214 41.65 -2.42 -2.87
CA GLY A 214 41.63 -3.27 -4.06
C GLY A 214 40.31 -4.04 -4.27
N ALA A 215 39.26 -3.80 -3.47
CA ALA A 215 37.97 -4.49 -3.63
C ALA A 215 37.37 -4.21 -5.02
N ASP A 216 36.84 -5.26 -5.64
CA ASP A 216 36.14 -5.16 -6.91
C ASP A 216 34.66 -4.82 -6.73
N VAL A 217 33.99 -4.50 -7.83
CA VAL A 217 32.58 -4.10 -7.84
C VAL A 217 31.68 -5.22 -7.30
N GLU A 218 31.98 -6.50 -7.58
CA GLU A 218 31.18 -7.64 -7.11
C GLU A 218 31.23 -7.77 -5.58
N THR A 219 32.39 -7.51 -4.98
CA THR A 219 32.54 -7.48 -3.53
C THR A 219 31.75 -6.31 -2.93
N LEU A 220 31.78 -5.13 -3.56
CA LEU A 220 30.99 -3.95 -3.10
C LEU A 220 29.47 -4.19 -3.23
N MET A 221 29.04 -4.91 -4.26
CA MET A 221 27.61 -5.27 -4.44
C MET A 221 27.06 -6.19 -3.34
N ARG A 222 27.91 -6.88 -2.58
CA ARG A 222 27.45 -7.63 -1.39
C ARG A 222 26.95 -6.69 -0.28
N PHE A 223 27.43 -5.46 -0.25
CA PHE A 223 27.01 -4.42 0.68
C PHE A 223 25.90 -3.53 0.09
N VAL A 224 26.00 -3.21 -1.21
CA VAL A 224 25.03 -2.38 -1.96
C VAL A 224 24.46 -3.24 -3.08
N PRO A 225 23.47 -4.09 -2.80
CA PRO A 225 22.93 -5.04 -3.81
C PRO A 225 22.13 -4.34 -4.91
N GLY A 226 21.70 -3.11 -4.70
CA GLY A 226 20.95 -2.30 -5.67
C GLY A 226 20.40 -1.02 -5.08
N PRO A 227 19.74 -0.18 -5.89
CA PRO A 227 19.07 1.04 -5.46
C PRO A 227 18.03 0.79 -4.36
N ASP A 228 17.77 1.82 -3.55
CA ASP A 228 16.75 1.83 -2.50
C ASP A 228 15.92 3.11 -2.63
N LEU A 229 14.77 2.98 -3.27
CA LEU A 229 13.95 4.10 -3.72
C LEU A 229 13.10 4.68 -2.59
N PRO A 230 12.88 6.00 -2.54
CA PRO A 230 12.08 6.65 -1.51
C PRO A 230 10.66 6.08 -1.36
N THR A 231 10.02 5.73 -2.48
CA THR A 231 8.65 5.21 -2.55
C THR A 231 8.55 3.69 -2.44
N GLY A 232 9.67 2.99 -2.19
CA GLY A 232 9.69 1.52 -2.15
C GLY A 232 9.57 0.88 -3.54
N GLY A 233 8.61 -0.03 -3.69
CA GLY A 233 8.40 -0.79 -4.92
C GLY A 233 9.33 -1.99 -5.07
N ARG A 234 9.23 -2.66 -6.22
CA ARG A 234 9.99 -3.89 -6.52
C ARG A 234 10.87 -3.68 -7.74
N ILE A 235 12.17 -3.81 -7.58
CA ILE A 235 13.10 -3.81 -8.72
C ILE A 235 13.17 -5.22 -9.28
N VAL A 236 13.03 -5.33 -10.61
CA VAL A 236 13.01 -6.60 -11.34
C VAL A 236 14.15 -6.64 -12.36
N GLY A 237 15.00 -7.66 -12.21
CA GLY A 237 16.17 -7.85 -13.07
C GLY A 237 17.39 -7.04 -12.59
N LEU A 238 18.38 -7.72 -12.02
CA LEU A 238 19.55 -7.08 -11.40
C LEU A 238 20.72 -6.87 -12.38
N GLY A 239 20.66 -7.44 -13.59
CA GLY A 239 21.75 -7.35 -14.58
C GLY A 239 22.13 -5.91 -14.93
N GLY A 240 21.15 -5.08 -15.25
CA GLY A 240 21.40 -3.66 -15.58
C GLY A 240 21.93 -2.83 -14.41
N ILE A 241 21.70 -3.25 -13.16
CA ILE A 241 22.32 -2.62 -11.98
C ILE A 241 23.80 -2.96 -11.92
N LYS A 242 24.17 -4.24 -12.18
CA LYS A 242 25.56 -4.66 -12.26
C LYS A 242 26.32 -3.89 -13.35
N ASP A 243 25.71 -3.71 -14.52
CA ASP A 243 26.28 -2.92 -15.62
C ASP A 243 26.51 -1.47 -15.20
N ALA A 244 25.52 -0.86 -14.55
CA ALA A 244 25.62 0.52 -14.06
C ALA A 244 26.69 0.70 -12.96
N TYR A 245 26.82 -0.28 -12.07
CA TYR A 245 27.83 -0.23 -11.01
C TYR A 245 29.25 -0.46 -11.54
N THR A 246 29.36 -1.14 -12.70
CA THR A 246 30.66 -1.36 -13.36
C THR A 246 31.04 -0.22 -14.28
N ALA A 247 30.11 0.27 -15.12
CA ALA A 247 30.41 1.21 -16.21
C ALA A 247 29.63 2.53 -16.12
N GLY A 248 28.89 2.78 -15.05
CA GLY A 248 28.09 3.98 -14.84
C GLY A 248 26.80 4.06 -15.67
N ARG A 249 26.45 3.03 -16.44
CA ARG A 249 25.24 3.01 -17.28
C ARG A 249 24.54 1.66 -17.22
N GLY A 250 23.21 1.69 -17.12
CA GLY A 250 22.40 0.47 -17.08
C GLY A 250 20.91 0.79 -17.03
N THR A 251 20.07 -0.24 -17.03
CA THR A 251 18.62 -0.07 -16.95
C THR A 251 18.01 -1.18 -16.11
N PHE A 252 17.08 -0.84 -15.23
CA PHE A 252 16.28 -1.79 -14.48
C PHE A 252 14.81 -1.41 -14.50
N LYS A 253 13.94 -2.37 -14.18
CA LYS A 253 12.50 -2.15 -14.09
C LYS A 253 12.06 -2.02 -12.65
N ILE A 254 11.10 -1.10 -12.42
CA ILE A 254 10.47 -0.90 -11.11
C ILE A 254 9.00 -1.27 -11.26
N ARG A 255 8.50 -2.18 -10.42
CA ARG A 255 7.09 -2.55 -10.33
C ARG A 255 6.46 -2.00 -9.06
N ALA A 256 5.20 -1.62 -9.15
CA ALA A 256 4.35 -1.34 -8.01
C ALA A 256 4.25 -2.55 -7.07
N THR A 257 4.11 -2.30 -5.77
CA THR A 257 3.75 -3.33 -4.79
C THR A 257 2.23 -3.43 -4.72
N VAL A 258 1.70 -4.61 -5.03
CA VAL A 258 0.26 -4.87 -5.13
C VAL A 258 -0.11 -6.12 -4.35
N ALA A 259 -1.21 -6.05 -3.60
CA ALA A 259 -1.85 -7.19 -2.94
C ALA A 259 -3.24 -7.43 -3.55
N VAL A 260 -3.66 -8.70 -3.60
CA VAL A 260 -5.02 -9.07 -3.96
C VAL A 260 -5.83 -9.15 -2.67
N GLU A 261 -6.84 -8.30 -2.50
CA GLU A 261 -7.69 -8.24 -1.31
C GLU A 261 -9.17 -8.35 -1.68
N ASN A 262 -10.00 -8.81 -0.74
CA ASN A 262 -11.44 -8.70 -0.88
C ASN A 262 -11.87 -7.27 -0.53
N VAL A 263 -12.24 -6.47 -1.52
CA VAL A 263 -12.66 -5.07 -1.34
C VAL A 263 -14.10 -4.99 -0.86
N THR A 264 -14.92 -5.92 -1.32
CA THR A 264 -16.29 -6.16 -0.83
C THR A 264 -16.50 -7.66 -0.69
N ALA A 265 -17.61 -8.07 -0.06
CA ALA A 265 -17.98 -9.49 0.03
C ALA A 265 -18.05 -10.22 -1.34
N ARG A 266 -18.28 -9.45 -2.41
CA ARG A 266 -18.47 -9.96 -3.78
C ARG A 266 -17.33 -9.67 -4.74
N ARG A 267 -16.38 -8.77 -4.39
CA ARG A 267 -15.36 -8.31 -5.33
C ARG A 267 -13.97 -8.38 -4.75
N LYS A 268 -13.07 -8.91 -5.54
CA LYS A 268 -11.64 -8.80 -5.33
C LYS A 268 -11.11 -7.49 -5.93
N GLY A 269 -10.09 -6.95 -5.34
CA GLY A 269 -9.39 -5.77 -5.84
C GLY A 269 -7.88 -5.94 -5.75
N LEU A 270 -7.21 -5.17 -6.58
CA LEU A 270 -5.77 -5.00 -6.56
C LEU A 270 -5.48 -3.74 -5.73
N VAL A 271 -4.91 -3.93 -4.55
CA VAL A 271 -4.56 -2.84 -3.65
C VAL A 271 -3.09 -2.50 -3.84
N VAL A 272 -2.84 -1.31 -4.38
CA VAL A 272 -1.50 -0.79 -4.64
C VAL A 272 -1.08 0.05 -3.43
N THR A 273 0.01 -0.34 -2.80
CA THR A 273 0.59 0.35 -1.63
C THR A 273 1.87 1.10 -1.93
N GLU A 274 2.54 0.75 -3.04
CA GLU A 274 3.75 1.44 -3.49
C GLU A 274 3.73 1.52 -5.03
N LEU A 275 4.13 2.66 -5.56
CA LEU A 275 4.26 2.91 -7.00
C LEU A 275 5.74 3.03 -7.40
N PRO A 276 6.07 2.85 -8.69
CA PRO A 276 7.40 3.13 -9.20
C PRO A 276 7.85 4.56 -8.84
N PHE A 277 9.16 4.73 -8.65
CA PHE A 277 9.74 6.02 -8.28
C PHE A 277 9.36 7.13 -9.27
N ALA A 278 8.94 8.27 -8.76
CA ALA A 278 8.44 9.43 -9.50
C ALA A 278 7.14 9.20 -10.31
N VAL A 279 6.37 8.16 -9.99
CA VAL A 279 5.04 7.92 -10.56
C VAL A 279 3.98 8.21 -9.50
N GLY A 280 3.06 9.13 -9.81
CA GLY A 280 1.91 9.44 -8.96
C GLY A 280 0.69 8.59 -9.29
N PRO A 281 -0.26 8.43 -8.32
CA PRO A 281 -1.47 7.66 -8.51
C PRO A 281 -2.36 8.21 -9.65
N GLU A 282 -2.44 9.52 -9.81
CA GLU A 282 -3.22 10.20 -10.85
C GLU A 282 -2.79 9.78 -12.26
N LYS A 283 -1.49 9.63 -12.50
CA LYS A 283 -0.94 9.19 -13.79
C LYS A 283 -1.36 7.75 -14.10
N VAL A 284 -1.39 6.88 -13.09
CA VAL A 284 -1.86 5.50 -13.20
C VAL A 284 -3.36 5.47 -13.48
N ILE A 285 -4.16 6.22 -12.72
CA ILE A 285 -5.62 6.32 -12.87
C ILE A 285 -5.99 6.84 -14.26
N ALA A 286 -5.36 7.94 -14.71
CA ALA A 286 -5.60 8.49 -16.04
C ALA A 286 -5.29 7.47 -17.15
N LYS A 287 -4.16 6.76 -17.04
CA LYS A 287 -3.79 5.74 -18.02
C LYS A 287 -4.73 4.55 -18.04
N ILE A 288 -5.19 4.07 -16.88
CA ILE A 288 -6.21 3.01 -16.77
C ILE A 288 -7.50 3.46 -17.47
N LYS A 289 -7.99 4.68 -17.15
CA LYS A 289 -9.19 5.24 -17.77
C LYS A 289 -9.11 5.28 -19.30
N ASP A 290 -7.99 5.75 -19.84
CA ASP A 290 -7.77 5.81 -21.28
C ASP A 290 -7.80 4.41 -21.93
N LEU A 291 -7.13 3.43 -21.29
CA LEU A 291 -7.05 2.07 -21.80
C LEU A 291 -8.38 1.32 -21.72
N VAL A 292 -9.15 1.52 -20.65
CA VAL A 292 -10.50 0.96 -20.50
C VAL A 292 -11.45 1.57 -21.52
N SER A 293 -11.41 2.88 -21.72
CA SER A 293 -12.22 3.59 -22.73
C SER A 293 -11.87 3.12 -24.15
N ALA A 294 -10.59 2.86 -24.41
CA ALA A 294 -10.11 2.32 -25.68
C ALA A 294 -10.33 0.80 -25.84
N LYS A 295 -10.93 0.12 -24.85
CA LYS A 295 -11.16 -1.34 -24.79
C LYS A 295 -9.86 -2.18 -24.89
N LYS A 296 -8.71 -1.60 -24.56
CA LYS A 296 -7.40 -2.26 -24.54
C LYS A 296 -7.08 -2.94 -23.21
N LEU A 297 -7.77 -2.54 -22.13
CA LEU A 297 -7.68 -3.09 -20.80
C LEU A 297 -9.08 -3.50 -20.36
N GLN A 298 -9.24 -4.77 -19.97
CA GLN A 298 -10.51 -5.36 -19.55
C GLN A 298 -10.43 -5.82 -18.09
N GLY A 299 -11.60 -6.12 -17.51
CA GLY A 299 -11.64 -6.68 -16.15
C GLY A 299 -11.60 -5.66 -15.01
N ILE A 300 -11.58 -4.36 -15.29
CA ILE A 300 -11.61 -3.33 -14.25
C ILE A 300 -13.05 -2.82 -14.08
N ALA A 301 -13.53 -2.84 -12.83
CA ALA A 301 -14.85 -2.33 -12.45
C ALA A 301 -14.77 -0.85 -12.03
N ASP A 302 -13.83 -0.52 -11.14
CA ASP A 302 -13.66 0.83 -10.60
C ASP A 302 -12.21 1.05 -10.15
N VAL A 303 -11.81 2.31 -9.98
CA VAL A 303 -10.49 2.68 -9.44
C VAL A 303 -10.70 3.80 -8.43
N LYS A 304 -10.26 3.58 -7.18
CA LYS A 304 -10.41 4.51 -6.05
C LYS A 304 -9.06 4.82 -5.44
N ASP A 305 -8.77 6.10 -5.28
CA ASP A 305 -7.63 6.54 -4.47
C ASP A 305 -8.12 6.76 -3.03
N LEU A 306 -7.62 5.94 -2.12
CA LEU A 306 -7.89 5.97 -0.69
C LEU A 306 -6.64 6.36 0.10
N THR A 307 -5.70 7.05 -0.55
CA THR A 307 -4.46 7.52 0.05
C THR A 307 -4.74 8.51 1.18
N ASP A 308 -4.18 8.27 2.35
CA ASP A 308 -4.26 9.17 3.50
C ASP A 308 -2.90 9.28 4.24
N ARG A 309 -2.82 10.20 5.21
CA ARG A 309 -1.58 10.41 5.97
C ARG A 309 -1.28 9.31 6.99
N ALA A 310 -2.28 8.54 7.41
CA ALA A 310 -2.13 7.49 8.41
C ALA A 310 -1.65 6.18 7.79
N HIS A 311 -2.17 5.84 6.60
CA HIS A 311 -1.93 4.56 5.94
C HIS A 311 -1.00 4.66 4.72
N GLY A 312 -0.68 5.89 4.28
CA GLY A 312 0.13 6.12 3.07
C GLY A 312 -0.66 5.88 1.79
N LEU A 313 0.05 5.54 0.70
CA LEU A 313 -0.54 5.26 -0.60
C LEU A 313 -1.46 4.03 -0.53
N ARG A 314 -2.70 4.19 -0.95
CA ARG A 314 -3.68 3.10 -1.08
C ARG A 314 -4.56 3.35 -2.31
N LEU A 315 -4.12 2.85 -3.45
CA LEU A 315 -4.88 2.87 -4.70
C LEU A 315 -5.56 1.51 -4.87
N VAL A 316 -6.89 1.50 -4.89
CA VAL A 316 -7.72 0.29 -5.01
C VAL A 316 -8.27 0.19 -6.41
N ILE A 317 -7.89 -0.87 -7.14
CA ILE A 317 -8.38 -1.19 -8.49
C ILE A 317 -9.31 -2.38 -8.34
N GLU A 318 -10.63 -2.14 -8.41
CA GLU A 318 -11.65 -3.19 -8.30
C GLU A 318 -11.70 -4.01 -9.59
N VAL A 319 -11.59 -5.34 -9.44
CA VAL A 319 -11.67 -6.29 -10.56
C VAL A 319 -13.13 -6.68 -10.78
N LYS A 320 -13.58 -6.72 -12.04
CA LYS A 320 -14.89 -7.23 -12.40
C LYS A 320 -15.00 -8.71 -12.05
N ASN A 321 -16.17 -9.12 -11.59
CA ASN A 321 -16.45 -10.53 -11.38
C ASN A 321 -16.24 -11.31 -12.69
N GLY A 322 -15.71 -12.52 -12.58
CA GLY A 322 -15.35 -13.32 -13.75
C GLY A 322 -13.97 -13.09 -14.32
N PHE A 323 -13.22 -12.12 -13.82
CA PHE A 323 -11.82 -11.88 -14.21
C PHE A 323 -10.87 -12.37 -13.13
N VAL A 324 -9.71 -12.86 -13.56
CA VAL A 324 -8.66 -13.33 -12.67
C VAL A 324 -7.76 -12.14 -12.28
N PRO A 325 -7.70 -11.76 -10.98
CA PRO A 325 -6.97 -10.56 -10.54
C PRO A 325 -5.50 -10.56 -10.95
N GLU A 326 -4.82 -11.70 -10.87
CA GLU A 326 -3.41 -11.87 -11.23
C GLU A 326 -3.17 -11.62 -12.72
N ALA A 327 -4.09 -12.08 -13.59
CA ALA A 327 -4.01 -11.82 -15.04
C ALA A 327 -4.28 -10.35 -15.38
N VAL A 328 -5.21 -9.70 -14.67
CA VAL A 328 -5.45 -8.25 -14.78
C VAL A 328 -4.22 -7.47 -14.34
N LEU A 329 -3.58 -7.88 -13.24
CA LEU A 329 -2.35 -7.25 -12.72
C LEU A 329 -1.21 -7.30 -13.74
N GLU A 330 -0.99 -8.43 -14.40
CA GLU A 330 0.03 -8.55 -15.45
C GLU A 330 -0.25 -7.64 -16.68
N GLN A 331 -1.53 -7.44 -17.03
CA GLN A 331 -1.89 -6.46 -18.05
C GLN A 331 -1.60 -5.03 -17.57
N LEU A 332 -1.90 -4.71 -16.30
CA LEU A 332 -1.59 -3.40 -15.73
C LEU A 332 -0.09 -3.10 -15.74
N TYR A 333 0.77 -4.06 -15.39
CA TYR A 333 2.23 -3.90 -15.49
C TYR A 333 2.70 -3.65 -16.92
N LYS A 334 2.09 -4.30 -17.93
CA LYS A 334 2.49 -4.13 -19.33
C LYS A 334 2.01 -2.83 -19.98
N LEU A 335 0.86 -2.31 -19.55
CA LEU A 335 0.15 -1.24 -20.26
C LEU A 335 0.12 0.09 -19.52
N THR A 336 0.47 0.12 -18.23
CA THR A 336 0.37 1.30 -17.37
C THR A 336 1.69 1.60 -16.65
N PRO A 337 1.87 2.80 -16.08
CA PRO A 337 3.04 3.15 -15.29
C PRO A 337 3.19 2.37 -13.96
N MET A 338 2.43 1.30 -13.74
CA MET A 338 2.65 0.38 -12.61
C MET A 338 3.93 -0.44 -12.77
N GLU A 339 4.49 -0.55 -13.98
CA GLU A 339 5.87 -0.96 -14.24
C GLU A 339 6.53 0.14 -15.08
N GLU A 340 7.67 0.66 -14.62
CA GLU A 340 8.46 1.67 -15.32
C GLU A 340 9.93 1.25 -15.42
N SER A 341 10.59 1.69 -16.48
CA SER A 341 12.02 1.46 -16.68
C SER A 341 12.82 2.65 -16.17
N PHE A 342 13.82 2.41 -15.34
CA PHE A 342 14.75 3.43 -14.87
C PHE A 342 16.10 3.25 -15.59
N GLY A 343 16.46 4.22 -16.41
CA GLY A 343 17.77 4.26 -17.06
C GLY A 343 18.79 4.94 -16.16
N ILE A 344 19.81 4.21 -15.72
CA ILE A 344 20.93 4.76 -14.95
C ILE A 344 21.92 5.42 -15.89
N ASN A 345 22.36 6.62 -15.55
CA ASN A 345 23.47 7.33 -16.18
C ASN A 345 24.21 8.14 -15.12
N ASN A 346 25.28 7.59 -14.58
CA ASN A 346 26.02 8.15 -13.46
C ASN A 346 27.05 9.19 -13.92
N VAL A 347 26.59 10.36 -14.35
CA VAL A 347 27.44 11.48 -14.76
C VAL A 347 27.54 12.49 -13.61
N ALA A 348 28.74 12.79 -13.15
CA ALA A 348 29.02 13.78 -12.14
C ALA A 348 30.29 14.58 -12.44
N LEU A 349 30.46 15.73 -11.79
CA LEU A 349 31.67 16.54 -11.90
C LEU A 349 32.73 16.02 -10.93
N VAL A 350 33.90 15.69 -11.47
CA VAL A 350 35.12 15.38 -10.70
C VAL A 350 36.20 16.37 -11.15
N ASP A 351 36.71 17.17 -10.24
CA ASP A 351 37.67 18.22 -10.52
C ASP A 351 37.27 19.12 -11.69
N GLY A 352 36.00 19.47 -11.75
CA GLY A 352 35.42 20.28 -12.80
C GLY A 352 35.24 19.59 -14.15
N GLN A 353 35.39 18.25 -14.26
CA GLN A 353 35.18 17.49 -15.49
C GLN A 353 33.97 16.55 -15.35
N PRO A 354 33.04 16.52 -16.34
CA PRO A 354 31.94 15.57 -16.32
C PRO A 354 32.44 14.17 -16.68
N LEU A 355 32.36 13.25 -15.72
CA LEU A 355 32.76 11.85 -15.88
C LEU A 355 31.57 10.92 -15.65
N THR A 356 31.54 9.78 -16.37
CA THR A 356 30.63 8.68 -16.10
C THR A 356 31.31 7.69 -15.18
N LEU A 357 30.77 7.45 -13.99
CA LEU A 357 31.44 6.73 -12.90
C LEU A 357 30.63 5.49 -12.48
N GLY A 358 31.34 4.38 -12.22
CA GLY A 358 30.80 3.21 -11.55
C GLY A 358 30.68 3.40 -10.03
N LEU A 359 30.15 2.37 -9.35
CA LEU A 359 29.94 2.41 -7.90
C LEU A 359 31.26 2.61 -7.13
N LYS A 360 32.30 1.88 -7.52
CA LYS A 360 33.61 1.96 -6.87
C LYS A 360 34.22 3.34 -7.02
N GLU A 361 34.24 3.87 -8.22
CA GLU A 361 34.79 5.20 -8.52
C GLU A 361 34.06 6.32 -7.78
N LEU A 362 32.71 6.24 -7.70
CA LEU A 362 31.91 7.19 -6.93
C LEU A 362 32.27 7.16 -5.42
N LEU A 363 32.49 5.96 -4.88
CA LEU A 363 32.91 5.80 -3.49
C LEU A 363 34.34 6.30 -3.27
N GLU A 364 35.26 6.08 -4.20
CA GLU A 364 36.65 6.55 -4.14
C GLU A 364 36.70 8.09 -4.12
N VAL A 365 36.03 8.76 -5.06
CA VAL A 365 35.96 10.24 -5.09
C VAL A 365 35.40 10.82 -3.80
N TYR A 366 34.35 10.20 -3.26
CA TYR A 366 33.77 10.61 -1.97
C TYR A 366 34.77 10.41 -0.81
N LEU A 367 35.42 9.25 -0.76
CA LEU A 367 36.37 8.94 0.33
C LEU A 367 37.60 9.85 0.30
N ASP A 368 38.16 10.14 -0.89
CA ASP A 368 39.27 11.06 -1.03
C ASP A 368 38.90 12.47 -0.53
N HIS A 369 37.73 12.95 -0.92
CA HIS A 369 37.19 14.21 -0.37
C HIS A 369 37.03 14.16 1.16
N ARG A 370 36.47 13.05 1.70
CA ARG A 370 36.28 12.93 3.15
C ARG A 370 37.61 12.86 3.93
N PHE A 371 38.60 12.18 3.40
CA PHE A 371 39.93 12.20 3.98
C PHE A 371 40.53 13.61 4.01
N GLU A 372 40.37 14.37 2.94
CA GLU A 372 40.88 15.73 2.90
C GLU A 372 40.15 16.66 3.90
N VAL A 373 38.84 16.58 3.97
CA VAL A 373 38.02 17.31 4.96
C VAL A 373 38.47 17.01 6.39
N VAL A 374 38.64 15.72 6.74
CA VAL A 374 39.06 15.33 8.09
C VAL A 374 40.50 15.74 8.38
N ARG A 375 41.39 15.69 7.38
CA ARG A 375 42.78 16.18 7.49
C ARG A 375 42.80 17.69 7.78
N ARG A 376 42.12 18.48 6.96
CA ARG A 376 42.06 19.96 7.12
C ARG A 376 41.42 20.34 8.46
N ARG A 377 40.33 19.68 8.85
CA ARG A 377 39.69 19.86 10.16
C ARG A 377 40.67 19.59 11.32
N SER A 378 41.40 18.48 11.23
CA SER A 378 42.37 18.08 12.26
C SER A 378 43.53 19.08 12.35
N GLU A 379 44.04 19.60 11.22
CA GLU A 379 45.05 20.64 11.17
C GLU A 379 44.56 21.96 11.80
N PHE A 380 43.34 22.39 11.43
CA PHE A 380 42.70 23.58 11.99
C PHE A 380 42.55 23.45 13.51
N ARG A 381 42.06 22.32 13.98
CA ARG A 381 41.88 22.03 15.41
C ARG A 381 43.23 21.98 16.12
N ARG A 382 44.23 21.34 15.55
CA ARG A 382 45.59 21.28 16.11
C ARG A 382 46.18 22.67 16.23
N THR A 383 46.09 23.50 15.20
CA THR A 383 46.57 24.89 15.22
C THR A 383 45.86 25.69 16.30
N LYS A 384 44.56 25.65 16.40
CA LYS A 384 43.78 26.32 17.46
C LYS A 384 44.17 25.84 18.87
N ARG A 385 44.45 24.54 19.05
CA ARG A 385 44.90 23.97 20.32
C ARG A 385 46.34 24.45 20.64
N ARG A 386 47.25 24.48 19.67
CA ARG A 386 48.61 25.01 19.83
C ARG A 386 48.58 26.48 20.19
N ASP A 387 47.80 27.30 19.49
CA ASP A 387 47.65 28.72 19.81
C ASP A 387 47.15 28.92 21.25
N ARG A 388 46.16 28.12 21.69
CA ARG A 388 45.64 28.18 23.05
C ARG A 388 46.69 27.68 24.06
N LEU A 389 47.40 26.61 23.80
CA LEU A 389 48.46 26.04 24.63
C LEU A 389 49.55 27.07 24.83
N HIS A 390 49.98 27.74 23.77
CA HIS A 390 50.98 28.81 23.82
C HIS A 390 50.59 29.91 24.80
N LEU A 391 49.34 30.36 24.80
CA LEU A 391 48.84 31.36 25.75
C LEU A 391 48.80 30.83 27.18
N VAL A 392 48.37 29.58 27.38
CA VAL A 392 48.28 28.91 28.69
C VAL A 392 49.67 28.75 29.30
N GLU A 393 50.67 28.33 28.53
CA GLU A 393 52.07 28.22 28.96
C GLU A 393 52.64 29.59 29.43
N GLY A 394 52.36 30.66 28.68
CA GLY A 394 52.74 32.01 29.06
C GLY A 394 52.13 32.46 30.40
N LEU A 395 50.82 32.16 30.60
CA LEU A 395 50.15 32.44 31.89
C LEU A 395 50.72 31.62 33.05
N ILE A 396 51.08 30.37 32.84
CA ILE A 396 51.69 29.51 33.87
C ILE A 396 53.04 30.09 34.28
N VAL A 397 53.88 30.53 33.31
CA VAL A 397 55.14 31.18 33.57
C VAL A 397 54.94 32.45 34.40
N ALA A 398 53.98 33.32 34.04
CA ALA A 398 53.64 34.53 34.79
C ALA A 398 53.14 34.25 36.20
N LEU A 399 52.37 33.18 36.41
CA LEU A 399 51.85 32.78 37.75
C LEU A 399 52.86 32.12 38.63
N LEU A 400 53.99 31.59 38.08
CA LEU A 400 55.11 31.05 38.87
C LEU A 400 55.82 32.14 39.63
N ASP A 401 55.93 33.33 39.04
CA ASP A 401 56.55 34.50 39.64
C ASP A 401 55.71 35.78 39.43
N ILE A 402 54.50 35.75 40.02
CA ILE A 402 53.54 36.83 39.88
C ILE A 402 53.99 38.14 40.50
N ASP A 403 54.73 38.05 41.54
CA ASP A 403 55.25 39.29 42.26
C ASP A 403 56.21 40.03 41.35
N GLU A 404 57.08 39.32 40.60
CA GLU A 404 57.99 39.91 39.63
C GLU A 404 57.29 40.50 38.41
N VAL A 405 56.23 39.83 37.94
CA VAL A 405 55.36 40.32 36.84
C VAL A 405 54.73 41.66 37.27
N ILE A 406 54.16 41.72 38.49
CA ILE A 406 53.49 42.91 39.03
C ILE A 406 54.54 44.01 39.17
N ARG A 407 55.76 43.71 39.65
CA ARG A 407 56.84 44.67 39.84
C ARG A 407 57.22 45.26 38.50
N ILE A 408 57.53 44.49 37.47
CA ILE A 408 57.91 44.97 36.13
C ILE A 408 56.80 45.84 35.54
N ILE A 409 55.56 45.51 35.68
CA ILE A 409 54.42 46.31 35.18
C ILE A 409 54.39 47.67 35.86
N ARG A 410 54.51 47.68 37.22
CA ARG A 410 54.48 48.92 38.00
C ARG A 410 55.68 49.84 37.78
N ASP A 411 56.84 49.24 37.52
CA ASP A 411 58.09 49.98 37.28
C ASP A 411 58.26 50.43 35.80
N SER A 412 57.27 50.22 34.97
CA SER A 412 57.27 50.60 33.57
C SER A 412 56.42 51.85 33.34
N ASP A 413 56.94 52.76 32.49
CA ASP A 413 56.31 54.02 32.17
C ASP A 413 55.02 53.91 31.35
N ASN A 414 54.90 52.85 30.60
CA ASN A 414 53.73 52.56 29.73
C ASN A 414 53.68 51.08 29.43
N SER A 415 52.54 50.66 28.81
CA SER A 415 52.27 49.27 28.49
C SER A 415 53.23 48.64 27.47
N ALA A 416 53.76 49.43 26.51
CA ALA A 416 54.76 48.97 25.55
C ALA A 416 56.10 48.62 26.24
N GLN A 417 56.55 49.45 27.15
CA GLN A 417 57.75 49.17 27.95
C GLN A 417 57.59 47.99 28.90
N ALA A 418 56.35 47.83 29.52
CA ALA A 418 56.08 46.71 30.35
C ALA A 418 56.08 45.39 29.53
N LYS A 419 55.54 45.44 28.32
CA LYS A 419 55.55 44.32 27.36
C LYS A 419 57.03 43.94 27.00
N GLU A 420 57.88 44.89 26.63
CA GLU A 420 59.23 44.57 26.24
C GLU A 420 60.05 43.96 27.39
N ARG A 421 59.90 44.51 28.61
CA ARG A 421 60.57 44.00 29.81
C ARG A 421 60.10 42.62 30.22
N LEU A 422 58.82 42.35 30.16
CA LEU A 422 58.25 41.02 30.44
C LEU A 422 58.70 39.95 29.43
N MET A 423 58.76 40.33 28.14
CA MET A 423 59.29 39.46 27.09
C MET A 423 60.79 39.12 27.37
N ALA A 424 61.59 40.11 27.70
CA ALA A 424 63.05 39.94 27.95
C ALA A 424 63.26 39.08 29.23
N HIS A 425 62.54 39.37 30.32
CA HIS A 425 62.75 38.72 31.62
C HIS A 425 62.28 37.26 31.65
N PHE A 426 61.10 36.98 31.12
CA PHE A 426 60.46 35.64 31.16
C PHE A 426 60.65 34.84 29.86
N SER A 427 61.35 35.39 28.87
CA SER A 427 61.48 34.76 27.51
C SER A 427 60.09 34.46 26.85
N LEU A 428 59.16 35.37 27.06
CA LEU A 428 57.79 35.24 26.54
C LEU A 428 57.67 35.77 25.10
N SER A 429 56.78 35.23 24.31
CA SER A 429 56.43 35.80 23.02
C SER A 429 55.58 37.07 23.19
N GLU A 430 55.55 37.88 22.15
CA GLU A 430 54.72 39.09 22.12
C GLU A 430 53.27 38.83 22.41
N ILE A 431 52.74 37.75 21.81
CA ILE A 431 51.33 37.32 21.97
C ILE A 431 51.06 36.88 23.41
N GLN A 432 51.95 36.08 24.01
CA GLN A 432 51.86 35.67 25.43
C GLN A 432 51.87 36.88 26.34
N THR A 433 52.81 37.82 26.14
CA THR A 433 52.95 39.00 26.97
C THR A 433 51.75 39.93 26.86
N GLN A 434 51.23 40.15 25.66
CA GLN A 434 50.00 40.91 25.46
C GLN A 434 48.84 40.29 26.22
N TYR A 435 48.68 38.95 26.10
CA TYR A 435 47.61 38.20 26.78
C TYR A 435 47.73 38.30 28.33
N ILE A 436 48.94 38.26 28.87
CA ILE A 436 49.19 38.45 30.31
C ILE A 436 48.76 39.84 30.74
N LEU A 437 49.17 40.89 30.00
CA LEU A 437 48.81 42.28 30.31
C LEU A 437 47.31 42.57 30.26
N ASP A 438 46.58 41.86 29.35
CA ASP A 438 45.13 41.97 29.19
C ASP A 438 44.37 41.12 30.21
N THR A 439 45.05 40.23 30.96
CA THR A 439 44.45 39.33 31.92
C THR A 439 44.07 40.05 33.21
N PRO A 440 42.82 40.02 33.65
CA PRO A 440 42.40 40.62 34.92
C PRO A 440 43.09 39.98 36.11
N LEU A 441 43.57 40.75 37.05
CA LEU A 441 44.25 40.30 38.28
C LEU A 441 43.49 39.25 39.09
N ARG A 442 42.16 39.25 39.02
CA ARG A 442 41.29 38.25 39.66
C ARG A 442 41.45 36.81 39.11
N ARG A 443 42.09 36.65 37.93
CA ARG A 443 42.38 35.34 37.32
C ARG A 443 43.83 34.86 37.60
N LEU A 444 44.52 35.47 38.53
CA LEU A 444 45.89 35.14 38.87
C LEU A 444 46.00 34.52 40.26
N THR A 445 45.05 33.63 40.62
CA THR A 445 45.01 32.94 41.92
C THR A 445 45.69 31.57 41.86
N ARG A 446 46.04 31.01 43.06
CA ARG A 446 46.58 29.63 43.13
C ARG A 446 45.61 28.59 42.54
N PHE A 447 44.30 28.81 42.62
CA PHE A 447 43.30 27.94 42.03
C PHE A 447 43.34 28.00 40.49
N ASP A 448 43.43 29.20 39.93
CA ASP A 448 43.57 29.40 38.49
C ASP A 448 44.82 28.69 37.92
N ARG A 449 45.93 28.65 38.70
CA ARG A 449 47.12 27.91 38.28
C ARG A 449 46.88 26.42 38.09
N ILE A 450 46.19 25.74 39.05
CA ILE A 450 45.86 24.30 38.95
C ILE A 450 45.00 24.05 37.72
N GLU A 451 44.01 24.91 37.45
CA GLU A 451 43.15 24.80 36.29
C GLU A 451 43.96 24.97 34.97
N LEU A 452 44.89 25.92 34.91
CA LEU A 452 45.75 26.14 33.74
C LEU A 452 46.73 24.99 33.51
N GLU A 453 47.31 24.38 34.58
CA GLU A 453 48.13 23.19 34.43
C GLU A 453 47.32 22.01 33.91
N SER A 454 46.09 21.79 34.39
CA SER A 454 45.18 20.79 33.87
C SER A 454 44.73 21.05 32.42
N GLU A 455 44.49 22.36 32.07
CA GLU A 455 44.19 22.76 30.70
C GLU A 455 45.37 22.49 29.77
N ARG A 456 46.60 22.81 30.19
CA ARG A 456 47.83 22.50 29.46
C ARG A 456 47.96 21.01 29.14
N ASP A 457 47.82 20.16 30.17
CA ASP A 457 47.97 18.71 30.01
C ASP A 457 46.87 18.14 29.08
N ARG A 458 45.63 18.63 29.19
CA ARG A 458 44.53 18.26 28.28
C ARG A 458 44.83 18.70 26.82
N LEU A 459 45.25 19.97 26.63
CA LEU A 459 45.60 20.51 25.31
C LEU A 459 46.78 19.75 24.68
N THR A 460 47.77 19.38 25.46
CA THR A 460 48.91 18.57 25.00
C THR A 460 48.45 17.22 24.49
N GLY A 461 47.59 16.52 25.27
CA GLY A 461 47.03 15.24 24.85
C GLY A 461 46.13 15.34 23.59
N GLU A 462 45.35 16.44 23.48
CA GLU A 462 44.53 16.70 22.26
C GLU A 462 45.44 16.99 21.03
N ILE A 463 46.54 17.72 21.20
CA ILE A 463 47.52 18.01 20.13
C ILE A 463 48.24 16.73 19.68
N ASP A 464 48.64 15.88 20.63
CA ASP A 464 49.30 14.60 20.32
C ASP A 464 48.34 13.67 19.55
N ALA A 465 47.08 13.55 19.97
CA ALA A 465 46.08 12.78 19.26
C ALA A 465 45.81 13.31 17.84
N LEU A 466 45.65 14.63 17.66
CA LEU A 466 45.49 15.27 16.35
C LEU A 466 46.74 15.09 15.47
N THR A 467 47.93 15.14 16.07
CA THR A 467 49.19 14.96 15.36
C THR A 467 49.33 13.50 14.87
N ALA A 468 48.94 12.52 15.69
CA ALA A 468 48.92 11.12 15.29
C ALA A 468 47.98 10.86 14.09
N ILE A 469 46.81 11.52 14.04
CA ILE A 469 45.88 11.47 12.89
C ILE A 469 46.49 12.05 11.63
N LEU A 470 47.22 13.16 11.76
CA LEU A 470 47.81 13.87 10.62
C LEU A 470 49.05 13.19 10.06
N GLU A 471 49.83 12.49 10.90
CA GLU A 471 51.06 11.81 10.52
C GLU A 471 50.87 10.36 10.11
N SER A 472 49.66 9.75 10.43
CA SER A 472 49.36 8.36 10.13
C SER A 472 48.13 8.21 9.26
N ASP A 473 48.31 7.81 8.00
CA ASP A 473 47.19 7.48 7.09
C ASP A 473 46.29 6.40 7.67
N ALA A 474 46.83 5.45 8.45
CA ALA A 474 46.07 4.40 9.10
C ALA A 474 45.11 4.96 10.17
N GLU A 475 45.54 5.90 11.01
CA GLU A 475 44.72 6.54 12.03
C GLU A 475 43.69 7.47 11.38
N LEU A 476 44.03 8.21 10.31
CA LEU A 476 43.07 8.98 9.53
C LEU A 476 41.96 8.11 8.94
N ARG A 477 42.31 6.99 8.29
CA ARG A 477 41.34 6.01 7.74
C ARG A 477 40.44 5.39 8.82
N LYS A 478 41.04 5.07 9.96
CA LYS A 478 40.29 4.53 11.11
C LYS A 478 39.30 5.57 11.66
N LEU A 479 39.70 6.83 11.78
CA LEU A 479 38.82 7.93 12.23
C LEU A 479 37.65 8.11 11.25
N VAL A 480 37.93 8.27 9.94
CA VAL A 480 36.87 8.40 8.92
C VAL A 480 35.91 7.19 8.95
N SER A 481 36.45 5.97 9.02
CA SER A 481 35.58 4.77 9.13
C SER A 481 34.72 4.74 10.37
N SER A 482 35.22 5.26 11.52
CA SER A 482 34.44 5.32 12.76
C SER A 482 33.36 6.40 12.71
N GLU A 483 33.66 7.56 12.11
CA GLU A 483 32.69 8.65 11.93
C GLU A 483 31.55 8.23 11.00
N LEU A 484 31.85 7.59 9.88
CA LEU A 484 30.86 7.02 8.98
C LEU A 484 29.93 6.01 9.70
N ALA A 485 30.49 5.17 10.59
CA ALA A 485 29.70 4.20 11.33
C ALA A 485 28.82 4.83 12.40
N ALA A 486 29.39 5.75 13.20
CA ALA A 486 28.77 6.23 14.43
C ALA A 486 27.71 7.32 14.19
N ALA A 487 27.98 8.26 13.26
CA ALA A 487 27.12 9.42 13.11
C ALA A 487 25.82 9.13 12.38
N VAL A 488 25.81 8.20 11.44
CA VAL A 488 24.70 8.04 10.48
C VAL A 488 23.77 6.89 10.79
N ALA A 489 24.29 5.73 11.22
CA ALA A 489 23.48 4.53 11.46
C ALA A 489 22.51 4.65 12.64
N LYS A 490 22.71 5.59 13.57
CA LYS A 490 21.87 5.78 14.76
C LYS A 490 20.68 6.73 14.56
N LYS A 491 20.73 7.61 13.54
CA LYS A 491 19.76 8.72 13.42
C LYS A 491 18.70 8.56 12.33
N PHE A 492 18.96 7.82 11.27
CA PHE A 492 18.18 7.98 10.03
C PHE A 492 17.46 6.72 9.54
N GLY A 493 17.48 5.63 10.29
CA GLY A 493 16.90 4.35 9.86
C GLY A 493 17.58 3.81 8.58
N THR A 494 18.07 2.59 8.66
CA THR A 494 18.79 1.94 7.56
C THR A 494 17.98 0.83 6.91
N ASP A 495 16.68 0.72 7.25
CA ASP A 495 15.81 -0.30 6.68
C ASP A 495 15.59 -0.05 5.20
N ARG A 496 15.78 -1.11 4.42
CA ARG A 496 15.56 -1.08 2.98
C ARG A 496 14.06 -0.98 2.69
N ARG A 497 13.69 -0.07 1.79
CA ARG A 497 12.31 0.13 1.33
C ARG A 497 11.99 -0.67 0.07
N THR A 498 12.95 -0.78 -0.84
CA THR A 498 12.77 -1.40 -2.16
C THR A 498 13.14 -2.88 -2.13
N VAL A 499 12.26 -3.73 -2.63
CA VAL A 499 12.51 -5.19 -2.77
C VAL A 499 13.26 -5.45 -4.07
N LEU A 500 14.32 -6.26 -4.00
CA LEU A 500 15.12 -6.65 -5.16
C LEU A 500 14.73 -8.07 -5.59
N LEU A 501 14.40 -8.25 -6.86
CA LEU A 501 14.02 -9.53 -7.46
C LEU A 501 14.94 -9.85 -8.65
N GLU A 502 15.55 -11.02 -8.65
CA GLU A 502 16.43 -11.46 -9.76
C GLU A 502 15.66 -11.59 -11.08
N SER A 503 14.41 -12.00 -11.01
CA SER A 503 13.51 -12.11 -12.16
C SER A 503 12.09 -11.71 -11.78
N ALA A 504 11.25 -11.48 -12.78
CA ALA A 504 9.82 -11.16 -12.60
C ALA A 504 8.98 -12.28 -11.93
N GLY A 505 9.59 -13.35 -11.48
CA GLY A 505 8.93 -14.61 -11.12
C GLY A 505 8.64 -15.43 -12.39
N ALA A 506 8.25 -16.70 -12.23
CA ALA A 506 7.73 -17.47 -13.36
C ALA A 506 6.57 -16.63 -13.94
N GLN A 507 6.69 -16.23 -15.20
CA GLN A 507 5.62 -15.54 -15.89
C GLN A 507 4.34 -16.34 -15.64
N ILE A 508 3.31 -15.73 -15.04
CA ILE A 508 1.95 -16.25 -15.04
C ILE A 508 1.44 -16.11 -16.50
N ALA A 509 2.23 -16.64 -17.43
CA ALA A 509 2.06 -16.46 -18.87
C ALA A 509 0.88 -17.30 -19.42
N SER A 510 0.16 -18.00 -18.55
CA SER A 510 -0.90 -18.90 -18.96
C SER A 510 -2.17 -18.83 -18.11
N VAL A 511 -2.28 -17.87 -17.20
CA VAL A 511 -3.55 -17.69 -16.46
C VAL A 511 -4.57 -17.04 -17.39
N PRO A 512 -5.68 -17.68 -17.72
CA PRO A 512 -6.74 -17.06 -18.51
C PRO A 512 -7.21 -15.76 -17.85
N LEU A 513 -7.53 -14.75 -18.65
CA LEU A 513 -8.02 -13.47 -18.13
C LEU A 513 -9.38 -13.60 -17.45
N GLU A 514 -10.21 -14.50 -17.94
CA GLU A 514 -11.54 -14.78 -17.40
C GLU A 514 -11.55 -16.12 -16.68
N VAL A 515 -12.40 -16.22 -15.65
CA VAL A 515 -12.67 -17.46 -14.94
C VAL A 515 -13.31 -18.44 -15.92
N ALA A 516 -12.88 -19.69 -15.93
CA ALA A 516 -13.48 -20.74 -16.76
C ALA A 516 -14.96 -20.91 -16.41
N ASP A 517 -15.79 -21.21 -17.44
CA ASP A 517 -17.23 -21.47 -17.26
C ASP A 517 -17.50 -22.95 -16.96
N ASP A 518 -16.84 -23.45 -15.90
CA ASP A 518 -16.92 -24.83 -15.48
C ASP A 518 -18.29 -25.17 -14.90
N PRO A 519 -18.82 -26.39 -15.16
CA PRO A 519 -20.05 -26.86 -14.53
C PRO A 519 -19.90 -26.91 -13.01
N CYS A 520 -20.92 -26.42 -12.29
CA CYS A 520 -20.97 -26.41 -10.83
C CYS A 520 -22.41 -26.62 -10.32
N ARG A 521 -22.61 -26.66 -9.01
CA ARG A 521 -23.90 -26.63 -8.35
C ARG A 521 -24.05 -25.44 -7.46
N VAL A 522 -25.19 -24.80 -7.45
CA VAL A 522 -25.54 -23.75 -6.49
C VAL A 522 -26.35 -24.39 -5.37
N LEU A 523 -25.95 -24.13 -4.14
CA LEU A 523 -26.49 -24.72 -2.92
C LEU A 523 -27.09 -23.64 -2.02
N LEU A 524 -28.25 -23.97 -1.42
CA LEU A 524 -28.90 -23.14 -0.40
C LEU A 524 -29.02 -23.96 0.89
N SER A 525 -28.51 -23.44 2.00
CA SER A 525 -28.65 -24.05 3.33
C SER A 525 -29.97 -23.67 4.03
N SER A 526 -30.40 -24.49 5.00
CA SER A 526 -31.52 -24.19 5.89
C SER A 526 -31.37 -22.92 6.71
N THR A 527 -30.15 -22.41 6.83
CA THR A 527 -29.81 -21.18 7.56
C THR A 527 -29.69 -19.95 6.65
N GLY A 528 -30.07 -20.07 5.37
CA GLY A 528 -30.05 -18.95 4.43
C GLY A 528 -28.68 -18.58 3.89
N LEU A 529 -27.75 -19.53 3.80
CA LEU A 529 -26.46 -19.32 3.14
C LEU A 529 -26.47 -19.85 1.71
N LEU A 530 -25.86 -19.12 0.79
CA LEU A 530 -25.67 -19.47 -0.61
C LEU A 530 -24.19 -19.71 -0.90
N ALA A 531 -23.89 -20.74 -1.69
CA ALA A 531 -22.54 -21.02 -2.20
C ALA A 531 -22.60 -21.81 -3.51
N ARG A 532 -21.51 -21.88 -4.26
CA ARG A 532 -21.33 -22.78 -5.40
C ARG A 532 -20.25 -23.83 -5.13
N THR A 533 -20.43 -25.03 -5.70
CA THR A 533 -19.38 -26.05 -5.67
C THR A 533 -18.27 -25.78 -6.68
N ALA A 534 -17.13 -26.47 -6.55
CA ALA A 534 -16.02 -26.38 -7.50
C ALA A 534 -16.30 -27.15 -8.81
N ASN A 535 -17.16 -28.13 -8.77
CA ASN A 535 -17.52 -29.02 -9.89
C ASN A 535 -19.04 -29.39 -9.86
N ALA A 536 -19.53 -30.10 -10.88
CA ALA A 536 -20.93 -30.51 -11.00
C ALA A 536 -21.24 -31.85 -10.34
N GLU A 537 -20.33 -32.47 -9.61
CA GLU A 537 -20.58 -33.78 -8.97
C GLU A 537 -21.75 -33.71 -8.00
N PRO A 538 -22.55 -34.79 -7.91
CA PRO A 538 -23.62 -34.87 -6.95
C PRO A 538 -23.13 -34.70 -5.53
N VAL A 539 -23.89 -33.97 -4.73
CA VAL A 539 -23.63 -33.81 -3.30
C VAL A 539 -24.13 -35.05 -2.58
N GLU A 540 -23.24 -35.95 -2.18
CA GLU A 540 -23.61 -37.16 -1.43
C GLU A 540 -23.78 -36.83 0.06
N ILE A 541 -24.81 -37.42 0.69
CA ILE A 541 -25.04 -37.37 2.14
C ILE A 541 -24.65 -38.74 2.73
N SER A 542 -23.64 -38.77 3.60
CA SER A 542 -23.28 -39.97 4.36
C SER A 542 -24.00 -40.00 5.71
N GLU A 543 -24.59 -41.16 6.05
CA GLU A 543 -25.24 -41.34 7.35
C GLU A 543 -24.29 -41.31 8.53
N ASP A 544 -23.02 -41.69 8.30
CA ASP A 544 -21.95 -41.73 9.32
C ASP A 544 -21.19 -40.42 9.51
N ALA A 545 -21.45 -39.41 8.68
CA ALA A 545 -20.73 -38.14 8.76
C ALA A 545 -21.10 -37.33 10.01
N ARG A 546 -20.09 -36.67 10.60
CA ARG A 546 -20.32 -35.81 11.75
C ARG A 546 -21.17 -34.60 11.35
N ARG A 547 -22.37 -34.53 11.95
CA ARG A 547 -23.31 -33.43 11.75
C ARG A 547 -22.73 -32.08 12.20
N THR A 548 -22.96 -31.08 11.43
CA THR A 548 -22.46 -29.72 11.70
C THR A 548 -23.58 -28.70 11.44
N LYS A 549 -23.37 -27.47 11.96
CA LYS A 549 -24.22 -26.34 11.61
C LYS A 549 -24.09 -26.03 10.11
N HIS A 550 -25.17 -25.70 9.42
CA HIS A 550 -25.25 -25.44 7.97
C HIS A 550 -25.08 -26.66 7.05
N ASP A 551 -25.28 -27.88 7.55
CA ASP A 551 -25.15 -29.10 6.77
C ASP A 551 -26.49 -29.59 6.14
N VAL A 552 -27.61 -28.90 6.42
CA VAL A 552 -28.91 -29.17 5.81
C VAL A 552 -29.06 -28.28 4.59
N ILE A 553 -28.99 -28.91 3.40
CA ILE A 553 -29.10 -28.24 2.10
C ILE A 553 -30.53 -28.38 1.61
N VAL A 554 -31.28 -27.28 1.63
CA VAL A 554 -32.73 -27.27 1.30
C VAL A 554 -32.99 -27.18 -0.20
N SER A 555 -32.04 -26.70 -0.98
CA SER A 555 -32.14 -26.64 -2.43
C SER A 555 -30.76 -26.70 -3.08
N ALA A 556 -30.64 -27.42 -4.19
CA ALA A 556 -29.47 -27.49 -5.03
C ALA A 556 -29.88 -27.45 -6.50
N VAL A 557 -29.14 -26.73 -7.33
CA VAL A 557 -29.40 -26.64 -8.76
C VAL A 557 -28.10 -26.72 -9.56
N ALA A 558 -28.11 -27.45 -10.66
CA ALA A 558 -26.99 -27.48 -11.60
C ALA A 558 -26.88 -26.15 -12.35
N ALA A 559 -25.64 -25.66 -12.50
CA ALA A 559 -25.32 -24.39 -13.15
C ALA A 559 -23.93 -24.45 -13.77
N THR A 560 -23.50 -23.37 -14.42
CA THR A 560 -22.08 -23.10 -14.75
C THR A 560 -21.55 -21.93 -13.97
N ALA A 561 -20.27 -21.87 -13.80
CA ALA A 561 -19.61 -20.83 -12.98
C ALA A 561 -19.92 -19.38 -13.43
N ARG A 562 -20.27 -19.18 -14.70
CA ARG A 562 -20.64 -17.88 -15.29
C ARG A 562 -22.12 -17.78 -15.66
N GLY A 563 -22.91 -18.82 -15.33
CA GLY A 563 -24.35 -18.87 -15.57
C GLY A 563 -25.16 -18.13 -14.53
N ASP A 564 -26.48 -18.20 -14.70
CA ASP A 564 -27.48 -17.70 -13.75
C ASP A 564 -28.44 -18.82 -13.30
N VAL A 565 -29.00 -18.66 -12.10
CA VAL A 565 -30.06 -19.51 -11.57
C VAL A 565 -31.25 -18.68 -11.11
N GLY A 566 -32.41 -19.27 -11.00
CA GLY A 566 -33.61 -18.62 -10.47
C GLY A 566 -33.74 -18.88 -8.97
N ALA A 567 -34.10 -17.87 -8.21
CA ALA A 567 -34.41 -17.94 -6.79
C ALA A 567 -35.89 -17.64 -6.60
N VAL A 568 -36.70 -18.66 -6.23
CA VAL A 568 -38.17 -18.58 -6.12
C VAL A 568 -38.55 -18.18 -4.71
N THR A 569 -39.42 -17.19 -4.58
CA THR A 569 -39.81 -16.62 -3.28
C THR A 569 -41.23 -17.00 -2.86
N SER A 570 -41.54 -16.83 -1.58
CA SER A 570 -42.86 -17.08 -1.00
C SER A 570 -43.98 -16.19 -1.57
N THR A 571 -43.62 -15.05 -2.16
CA THR A 571 -44.53 -14.10 -2.81
C THR A 571 -44.83 -14.47 -4.28
N GLY A 572 -44.24 -15.55 -4.80
CA GLY A 572 -44.45 -15.99 -6.18
C GLY A 572 -43.61 -15.26 -7.22
N ARG A 573 -42.58 -14.56 -6.77
CA ARG A 573 -41.51 -13.97 -7.61
C ARG A 573 -40.37 -14.96 -7.82
N MET A 574 -39.66 -14.81 -8.90
CA MET A 574 -38.38 -15.47 -9.15
C MET A 574 -37.34 -14.34 -9.42
N LEU A 575 -36.29 -14.31 -8.64
CA LEU A 575 -35.17 -13.40 -8.79
C LEU A 575 -34.01 -14.12 -9.49
N ARG A 576 -33.36 -13.45 -10.44
CA ARG A 576 -32.18 -13.99 -11.12
C ARG A 576 -30.97 -13.83 -10.21
N LEU A 577 -30.21 -14.90 -10.03
CA LEU A 577 -29.01 -14.96 -9.21
C LEU A 577 -27.83 -15.36 -10.09
N SER A 578 -26.81 -14.47 -10.17
CA SER A 578 -25.59 -14.75 -10.94
C SER A 578 -24.66 -15.66 -10.15
N VAL A 579 -24.29 -16.80 -10.72
CA VAL A 579 -23.50 -17.84 -10.05
C VAL A 579 -22.08 -17.39 -9.76
N ILE A 580 -21.53 -16.51 -10.61
CA ILE A 580 -20.16 -16.02 -10.45
C ILE A 580 -19.98 -15.15 -9.20
N ASP A 581 -21.06 -14.54 -8.71
CA ASP A 581 -21.04 -13.70 -7.51
C ASP A 581 -21.01 -14.52 -6.21
N LEU A 582 -21.34 -15.84 -6.30
CA LEU A 582 -21.41 -16.72 -5.15
C LEU A 582 -20.02 -17.19 -4.71
N PRO A 583 -19.77 -17.31 -3.38
CA PRO A 583 -18.54 -17.90 -2.88
C PRO A 583 -18.43 -19.36 -3.35
N GLN A 584 -17.23 -19.71 -3.82
CA GLN A 584 -16.91 -21.08 -4.19
C GLN A 584 -16.46 -21.87 -2.97
N LEU A 585 -17.11 -22.99 -2.70
CA LEU A 585 -16.67 -23.92 -1.66
C LEU A 585 -15.35 -24.58 -2.06
N PRO A 586 -14.46 -24.86 -1.09
CA PRO A 586 -13.27 -25.65 -1.36
C PRO A 586 -13.63 -27.00 -1.98
N ASP A 587 -12.77 -27.50 -2.86
CA ASP A 587 -12.89 -28.86 -3.38
C ASP A 587 -12.51 -29.84 -2.27
N THR A 588 -13.54 -30.39 -1.61
CA THR A 588 -13.36 -31.36 -0.53
C THR A 588 -14.10 -32.65 -0.93
N HIS A 589 -13.42 -33.77 -0.78
CA HIS A 589 -14.05 -35.10 -0.90
C HIS A 589 -15.05 -35.44 0.24
N ALA A 590 -15.23 -34.47 1.16
CA ALA A 590 -16.19 -34.53 2.24
C ALA A 590 -17.50 -33.82 1.84
N GLU A 591 -18.57 -34.14 2.55
CA GLU A 591 -19.88 -33.49 2.37
C GLU A 591 -19.74 -31.94 2.45
N PRO A 592 -20.36 -31.20 1.55
CA PRO A 592 -20.30 -29.76 1.57
C PRO A 592 -21.00 -29.21 2.81
N ASN A 593 -20.25 -28.42 3.56
CA ASN A 593 -20.74 -27.60 4.64
C ASN A 593 -20.76 -26.15 4.16
N LEU A 594 -21.94 -25.51 4.19
CA LEU A 594 -22.09 -24.15 3.73
C LEU A 594 -21.56 -23.08 4.72
N SER A 595 -20.72 -23.46 5.67
CA SER A 595 -20.05 -22.46 6.55
C SER A 595 -19.20 -21.42 5.78
N GLY A 596 -18.74 -21.76 4.58
CA GLY A 596 -18.04 -20.83 3.67
C GLY A 596 -18.97 -20.07 2.72
N GLY A 597 -20.28 -20.23 2.85
CA GLY A 597 -21.29 -19.51 2.07
C GLY A 597 -21.53 -18.09 2.59
N ALA A 598 -22.26 -17.29 1.80
CA ALA A 598 -22.67 -15.96 2.18
C ALA A 598 -24.19 -15.84 2.32
N PRO A 599 -24.71 -14.92 3.18
CA PRO A 599 -26.14 -14.76 3.41
C PRO A 599 -26.90 -14.36 2.15
N ILE A 600 -28.16 -14.86 1.99
CA ILE A 600 -29.08 -14.53 0.88
C ILE A 600 -29.16 -13.00 0.69
N SER A 601 -29.23 -12.24 1.77
CA SER A 601 -29.35 -10.77 1.75
C SER A 601 -28.20 -10.04 1.06
N GLU A 602 -27.08 -10.69 0.85
CA GLU A 602 -25.96 -10.12 0.08
C GLU A 602 -26.21 -10.17 -1.43
N PHE A 603 -27.06 -11.06 -1.90
CA PHE A 603 -27.30 -11.32 -3.32
C PHE A 603 -28.67 -10.92 -3.80
N LEU A 604 -29.69 -11.06 -2.95
CA LEU A 604 -31.08 -10.86 -3.27
C LEU A 604 -31.73 -9.83 -2.35
N SER A 605 -32.50 -8.92 -2.95
CA SER A 605 -33.33 -7.97 -2.22
C SER A 605 -34.72 -8.57 -2.00
N LEU A 606 -34.95 -9.15 -0.83
CA LEU A 606 -36.24 -9.69 -0.41
C LEU A 606 -37.03 -8.61 0.35
N GLU A 607 -38.36 -8.65 0.26
CA GLU A 607 -39.28 -7.84 1.07
C GLU A 607 -39.31 -8.33 2.52
N ALA A 608 -39.86 -7.54 3.44
CA ALA A 608 -39.81 -7.82 4.89
C ALA A 608 -40.36 -9.18 5.29
N ASP A 609 -41.44 -9.65 4.62
CA ASP A 609 -42.13 -10.91 4.90
C ASP A 609 -41.93 -11.97 3.80
N GLU A 610 -40.94 -11.75 2.94
CA GLU A 610 -40.63 -12.64 1.81
C GLU A 610 -39.49 -13.59 2.17
N GLU A 611 -39.69 -14.87 1.89
CA GLU A 611 -38.71 -15.93 2.12
C GLU A 611 -38.32 -16.59 0.80
N LEU A 612 -37.05 -17.03 0.70
CA LEU A 612 -36.60 -17.84 -0.42
C LEU A 612 -37.04 -19.29 -0.23
N VAL A 613 -37.84 -19.81 -1.18
CA VAL A 613 -38.39 -21.14 -1.13
C VAL A 613 -37.50 -22.20 -1.77
N CYS A 614 -36.96 -21.93 -2.97
CA CYS A 614 -36.05 -22.85 -3.64
C CYS A 614 -35.21 -22.15 -4.70
N LEU A 615 -34.18 -22.85 -5.16
CA LEU A 615 -33.44 -22.51 -6.38
C LEU A 615 -33.99 -23.33 -7.55
N THR A 616 -33.95 -22.77 -8.77
CA THR A 616 -34.42 -23.44 -9.99
C THR A 616 -33.47 -23.15 -11.15
N THR A 617 -33.39 -24.06 -12.12
CA THR A 617 -32.65 -23.79 -13.37
C THR A 617 -33.41 -22.79 -14.23
N LEU A 618 -32.65 -22.05 -15.06
CA LEU A 618 -33.21 -21.21 -16.11
C LEU A 618 -33.14 -21.87 -17.48
N ASP A 619 -32.83 -23.15 -17.54
CA ASP A 619 -32.72 -23.93 -18.76
C ASP A 619 -34.13 -24.21 -19.37
N GLU A 620 -34.29 -23.79 -20.64
CA GLU A 620 -35.55 -24.00 -21.39
C GLU A 620 -35.88 -25.48 -21.63
N SER A 621 -34.89 -26.38 -21.51
CA SER A 621 -35.09 -27.82 -21.65
C SER A 621 -35.68 -28.51 -20.39
N SER A 622 -35.76 -27.77 -19.26
CA SER A 622 -36.35 -28.29 -18.00
C SER A 622 -37.80 -28.75 -18.18
N PRO A 623 -38.20 -29.85 -17.53
CA PRO A 623 -39.62 -30.26 -17.45
C PRO A 623 -40.51 -29.20 -16.77
N GLY A 624 -39.96 -28.25 -16.07
CA GLY A 624 -40.58 -27.08 -15.43
C GLY A 624 -40.59 -27.13 -13.92
N LEU A 625 -40.96 -26.00 -13.35
CA LEU A 625 -41.01 -25.78 -11.89
C LEU A 625 -42.43 -26.09 -11.39
N ALA A 626 -42.55 -27.02 -10.42
CA ALA A 626 -43.82 -27.30 -9.72
C ALA A 626 -43.92 -26.39 -8.49
N ILE A 627 -45.03 -25.68 -8.29
CA ILE A 627 -45.30 -24.76 -7.19
C ILE A 627 -46.58 -25.17 -6.49
N GLY A 628 -46.57 -25.19 -5.15
CA GLY A 628 -47.75 -25.37 -4.30
C GLY A 628 -47.96 -24.20 -3.36
N THR A 629 -49.22 -23.78 -3.16
CA THR A 629 -49.56 -22.63 -2.34
C THR A 629 -50.30 -22.99 -1.06
N LEU A 630 -50.32 -22.09 -0.10
CA LEU A 630 -50.98 -22.19 1.20
C LEU A 630 -52.45 -22.52 1.05
N GLN A 631 -53.12 -21.95 0.06
CA GLN A 631 -54.54 -22.17 -0.22
C GLN A 631 -54.81 -23.39 -1.11
N GLY A 632 -53.81 -24.25 -1.34
CA GLY A 632 -53.97 -25.52 -2.03
C GLY A 632 -53.98 -25.43 -3.56
N VAL A 633 -53.44 -24.37 -4.12
CA VAL A 633 -53.22 -24.23 -5.57
C VAL A 633 -51.95 -24.97 -5.98
N VAL A 634 -51.95 -25.59 -7.16
CA VAL A 634 -50.78 -26.19 -7.80
C VAL A 634 -50.55 -25.55 -9.15
N LYS A 635 -49.28 -25.34 -9.47
CA LYS A 635 -48.86 -24.86 -10.80
C LYS A 635 -47.62 -25.61 -11.27
N ARG A 636 -47.60 -25.94 -12.56
CA ARG A 636 -46.36 -26.31 -13.26
C ARG A 636 -46.00 -25.19 -14.23
N VAL A 637 -44.90 -24.53 -14.00
CA VAL A 637 -44.45 -23.38 -14.76
C VAL A 637 -43.68 -23.83 -16.00
N VAL A 638 -44.04 -23.30 -17.16
CA VAL A 638 -43.27 -23.50 -18.38
C VAL A 638 -41.93 -22.73 -18.26
N PRO A 639 -40.78 -23.36 -18.55
CA PRO A 639 -39.46 -22.73 -18.41
C PRO A 639 -39.17 -21.71 -19.51
N ASP A 640 -39.97 -20.65 -19.61
CA ASP A 640 -39.78 -19.47 -20.49
C ASP A 640 -39.34 -18.25 -19.65
N TYR A 641 -38.01 -18.11 -19.43
CA TYR A 641 -37.46 -17.12 -18.57
C TYR A 641 -36.58 -16.11 -19.36
N PRO A 642 -37.11 -14.92 -19.76
CA PRO A 642 -36.39 -13.94 -20.54
C PRO A 642 -35.05 -13.56 -19.91
N PRO A 643 -33.90 -13.59 -20.65
CA PRO A 643 -32.57 -13.35 -20.10
C PRO A 643 -32.32 -11.89 -19.70
N ASN A 644 -33.15 -10.96 -20.17
CA ASN A 644 -33.03 -9.52 -19.91
C ASN A 644 -33.87 -9.04 -18.72
N LYS A 645 -34.44 -9.93 -17.94
CA LYS A 645 -35.22 -9.60 -16.74
C LYS A 645 -34.60 -10.24 -15.49
N ASP A 646 -34.31 -9.41 -14.51
CA ASP A 646 -33.72 -9.84 -13.23
C ASP A 646 -34.79 -10.32 -12.26
N GLU A 647 -36.07 -9.96 -12.49
CA GLU A 647 -37.25 -10.36 -11.70
C GLU A 647 -38.40 -10.77 -12.58
N LEU A 648 -39.04 -11.84 -12.19
CA LEU A 648 -40.16 -12.45 -12.91
C LEU A 648 -41.25 -12.94 -11.94
N GLU A 649 -42.54 -12.72 -12.24
CA GLU A 649 -43.63 -13.37 -11.57
C GLU A 649 -43.77 -14.83 -12.13
N VAL A 650 -43.75 -15.83 -11.26
CA VAL A 650 -43.88 -17.25 -11.64
C VAL A 650 -45.25 -17.85 -11.27
N ILE A 651 -46.00 -17.19 -10.45
CA ILE A 651 -47.38 -17.49 -10.14
C ILE A 651 -48.11 -16.23 -9.69
N SER A 652 -49.33 -15.99 -10.20
CA SER A 652 -50.20 -14.91 -9.72
C SER A 652 -51.03 -15.42 -8.53
N LEU A 653 -50.67 -14.96 -7.33
CA LEU A 653 -51.27 -15.35 -6.07
C LEU A 653 -52.54 -14.56 -5.79
N LYS A 654 -53.48 -15.17 -5.08
CA LYS A 654 -54.67 -14.50 -4.55
C LYS A 654 -54.34 -13.84 -3.21
N ASP A 655 -55.22 -12.91 -2.79
CA ASP A 655 -55.05 -12.24 -1.49
C ASP A 655 -54.93 -13.23 -0.34
N GLY A 656 -53.90 -13.07 0.48
CA GLY A 656 -53.63 -13.96 1.61
C GLY A 656 -53.04 -15.35 1.25
N ASP A 657 -52.72 -15.61 -0.03
CA ASP A 657 -52.06 -16.84 -0.45
C ASP A 657 -50.53 -16.62 -0.56
N ARG A 658 -49.75 -17.66 -0.39
CA ARG A 658 -48.30 -17.68 -0.54
C ARG A 658 -47.81 -19.03 -1.06
N VAL A 659 -46.65 -19.03 -1.67
CA VAL A 659 -45.96 -20.26 -2.05
C VAL A 659 -45.38 -20.91 -0.79
N VAL A 660 -45.78 -22.17 -0.54
CA VAL A 660 -45.29 -22.98 0.61
C VAL A 660 -44.24 -23.99 0.22
N GLY A 661 -44.11 -24.26 -1.06
CA GLY A 661 -43.10 -25.16 -1.61
C GLY A 661 -43.00 -25.03 -3.12
N ALA A 662 -41.78 -25.16 -3.62
CA ALA A 662 -41.51 -25.21 -5.05
C ALA A 662 -40.39 -26.23 -5.31
N THR A 663 -40.49 -26.98 -6.38
CA THR A 663 -39.50 -28.01 -6.71
C THR A 663 -39.31 -28.05 -8.23
N GLU A 664 -38.06 -28.03 -8.67
CA GLU A 664 -37.71 -28.27 -10.07
C GLU A 664 -38.03 -29.75 -10.41
N LEU A 665 -38.85 -29.97 -11.45
CA LEU A 665 -39.08 -31.31 -11.95
C LEU A 665 -37.89 -31.78 -12.78
N ARG A 666 -37.55 -33.06 -12.69
CA ARG A 666 -36.45 -33.66 -13.44
C ARG A 666 -36.90 -34.41 -14.67
N THR A 667 -37.91 -35.21 -14.49
CA THR A 667 -38.47 -36.08 -15.53
C THR A 667 -39.86 -35.62 -15.93
N GLY A 668 -40.59 -34.94 -15.05
CA GLY A 668 -42.00 -34.63 -15.18
C GLY A 668 -42.94 -35.79 -14.81
N GLU A 669 -42.35 -36.89 -14.32
CA GLU A 669 -43.10 -38.11 -13.88
C GLU A 669 -43.15 -38.21 -12.35
N GLU A 670 -42.61 -37.25 -11.63
CA GLU A 670 -42.63 -37.19 -10.17
C GLU A 670 -44.05 -37.14 -9.59
N ASP A 671 -44.20 -37.60 -8.34
CA ASP A 671 -45.42 -37.43 -7.58
C ASP A 671 -45.43 -36.10 -6.84
N LEU A 672 -46.41 -35.26 -7.10
CA LEU A 672 -46.64 -34.03 -6.32
C LEU A 672 -47.39 -34.40 -5.04
N ALA A 673 -46.87 -33.94 -3.89
CA ALA A 673 -47.44 -34.23 -2.57
C ALA A 673 -47.81 -32.94 -1.84
N PHE A 674 -49.03 -32.90 -1.31
CA PHE A 674 -49.53 -31.86 -0.40
C PHE A 674 -49.76 -32.45 0.97
N ILE A 675 -49.34 -31.80 2.02
CA ILE A 675 -49.65 -32.11 3.40
C ILE A 675 -50.34 -30.92 4.03
N THR A 676 -51.49 -31.14 4.67
CA THR A 676 -52.34 -30.08 5.21
C THR A 676 -52.34 -30.04 6.72
N SER A 677 -52.67 -28.89 7.35
CA SER A 677 -52.71 -28.69 8.78
C SER A 677 -53.71 -29.59 9.53
N ASP A 678 -54.75 -30.09 8.84
CA ASP A 678 -55.73 -31.10 9.34
C ASP A 678 -55.26 -32.55 9.12
N ALA A 679 -53.93 -32.75 8.94
CA ALA A 679 -53.27 -34.04 8.78
C ALA A 679 -53.77 -34.89 7.58
N GLN A 680 -54.03 -34.27 6.44
CA GLN A 680 -54.31 -34.99 5.18
C GLN A 680 -53.03 -34.89 4.27
N LEU A 681 -52.71 -36.02 3.63
CA LEU A 681 -51.69 -36.07 2.57
C LEU A 681 -52.37 -36.48 1.25
N LEU A 682 -52.15 -35.68 0.23
CA LEU A 682 -52.60 -35.97 -1.13
C LEU A 682 -51.40 -36.06 -2.04
N ARG A 683 -51.17 -37.16 -2.73
CA ARG A 683 -50.23 -37.34 -3.82
C ARG A 683 -50.81 -37.74 -5.13
N TYR A 684 -50.30 -37.24 -6.22
CA TYR A 684 -50.72 -37.56 -7.60
C TYR A 684 -49.55 -37.21 -8.58
N PRO A 685 -49.50 -37.83 -9.78
CA PRO A 685 -48.47 -37.59 -10.78
C PRO A 685 -48.43 -36.14 -11.26
N ALA A 686 -47.23 -35.57 -11.43
CA ALA A 686 -47.03 -34.22 -11.96
C ALA A 686 -47.62 -34.04 -13.37
N ALA A 687 -47.67 -35.09 -14.15
CA ALA A 687 -48.33 -35.14 -15.47
C ALA A 687 -49.82 -34.77 -15.42
N SER A 688 -50.53 -34.92 -14.28
CA SER A 688 -51.91 -34.45 -14.08
C SER A 688 -52.05 -32.92 -13.96
N VAL A 689 -50.95 -32.18 -13.90
CA VAL A 689 -50.92 -30.73 -13.87
C VAL A 689 -50.34 -30.20 -15.17
N ARG A 690 -51.19 -29.64 -16.01
CA ARG A 690 -50.75 -29.09 -17.29
C ARG A 690 -49.80 -27.92 -17.07
N PRO A 691 -48.71 -27.82 -17.87
CA PRO A 691 -47.85 -26.64 -17.83
C PRO A 691 -48.60 -25.35 -18.15
N GLN A 692 -48.26 -24.28 -17.45
CA GLN A 692 -48.87 -22.95 -17.60
C GLN A 692 -47.77 -21.85 -17.73
N GLY A 693 -48.11 -20.79 -18.47
CA GLY A 693 -47.26 -19.64 -18.55
C GLY A 693 -47.10 -18.92 -17.20
N ARG A 694 -46.05 -18.12 -17.07
CA ARG A 694 -45.61 -17.47 -15.81
C ARG A 694 -46.72 -16.71 -15.08
N ALA A 695 -47.48 -15.86 -15.74
CA ALA A 695 -48.54 -15.01 -15.16
C ALA A 695 -49.84 -15.75 -14.79
N ALA A 696 -49.94 -17.06 -14.99
CA ALA A 696 -51.15 -17.81 -14.65
C ALA A 696 -51.22 -18.07 -13.15
N GLY A 697 -52.42 -18.12 -12.59
CA GLY A 697 -52.68 -18.35 -11.16
C GLY A 697 -52.74 -19.81 -10.73
N GLY A 698 -52.32 -20.79 -11.58
CA GLY A 698 -52.34 -22.20 -11.25
C GLY A 698 -53.72 -22.85 -11.36
N MET A 699 -53.93 -24.00 -10.71
CA MET A 699 -55.17 -24.75 -10.68
C MET A 699 -55.36 -25.43 -9.30
N ALA A 700 -56.57 -25.88 -9.00
CA ALA A 700 -56.80 -26.55 -7.72
C ALA A 700 -55.94 -27.80 -7.57
N GLY A 701 -55.09 -27.83 -6.52
CA GLY A 701 -54.14 -28.90 -6.19
C GLY A 701 -54.75 -29.90 -5.21
N VAL A 702 -55.16 -29.41 -4.06
CA VAL A 702 -55.79 -30.18 -2.97
C VAL A 702 -57.09 -29.51 -2.55
N LYS A 703 -58.09 -30.29 -2.11
CA LYS A 703 -59.28 -29.76 -1.50
C LYS A 703 -59.10 -29.65 0.00
N LEU A 704 -59.09 -28.44 0.52
CA LEU A 704 -58.91 -28.11 1.93
C LEU A 704 -60.22 -28.17 2.67
N ALA A 705 -60.23 -28.63 3.94
CA ALA A 705 -61.27 -28.43 4.88
C ALA A 705 -61.43 -27.00 5.32
N ALA A 706 -62.52 -26.61 5.95
CA ALA A 706 -62.69 -25.26 6.46
C ALA A 706 -61.63 -24.94 7.54
N GLY A 707 -60.86 -23.89 7.34
CA GLY A 707 -59.79 -23.48 8.26
C GLY A 707 -58.49 -24.26 8.12
N ALA A 708 -58.42 -25.26 7.20
CA ALA A 708 -57.16 -25.97 6.95
C ALA A 708 -56.30 -25.26 5.89
N GLU A 709 -54.98 -25.35 6.05
CA GLU A 709 -53.96 -24.79 5.17
C GLU A 709 -52.96 -25.85 4.72
N VAL A 710 -52.27 -25.62 3.61
CA VAL A 710 -51.14 -26.45 3.18
C VAL A 710 -49.88 -26.06 3.98
N LEU A 711 -49.28 -27.05 4.64
CA LEU A 711 -48.02 -26.87 5.38
C LEU A 711 -46.82 -27.25 4.54
N SER A 712 -46.92 -28.21 3.65
CA SER A 712 -45.84 -28.68 2.83
C SER A 712 -46.28 -29.07 1.41
N PHE A 713 -45.48 -28.69 0.43
CA PHE A 713 -45.59 -29.12 -0.94
C PHE A 713 -44.23 -29.54 -1.48
N THR A 714 -44.15 -30.66 -2.15
CA THR A 714 -42.92 -31.18 -2.74
C THR A 714 -43.26 -32.09 -3.97
N ALA A 715 -42.23 -32.32 -4.76
CA ALA A 715 -42.21 -33.33 -5.79
C ALA A 715 -41.28 -34.49 -5.38
N VAL A 716 -41.73 -35.72 -5.47
CA VAL A 716 -40.99 -36.92 -5.07
C VAL A 716 -40.89 -37.88 -6.25
N ASP A 717 -39.67 -38.34 -6.58
CA ASP A 717 -39.48 -39.39 -7.55
C ASP A 717 -40.17 -40.69 -7.07
N PRO A 718 -41.09 -41.25 -7.86
CA PRO A 718 -41.82 -42.48 -7.47
C PRO A 718 -40.90 -43.70 -7.34
N ALA A 719 -39.69 -43.68 -7.89
CA ALA A 719 -38.70 -44.74 -7.79
C ALA A 719 -37.75 -44.59 -6.58
N ALA A 720 -37.70 -43.39 -5.96
CA ALA A 720 -36.87 -43.14 -4.81
C ALA A 720 -37.52 -43.63 -3.50
N GLU A 721 -36.69 -44.14 -2.59
CA GLU A 721 -37.13 -44.35 -1.21
C GLU A 721 -37.36 -42.99 -0.55
N ALA A 722 -38.55 -42.78 0.00
CA ALA A 722 -38.94 -41.50 0.57
C ALA A 722 -39.75 -41.67 1.85
N ILE A 723 -39.77 -40.64 2.68
CA ILE A 723 -40.46 -40.61 3.96
C ILE A 723 -41.35 -39.38 4.08
N VAL A 724 -42.33 -39.47 4.96
CA VAL A 724 -43.21 -38.38 5.42
C VAL A 724 -42.96 -38.19 6.90
N PHE A 725 -42.60 -36.97 7.27
CA PHE A 725 -42.46 -36.56 8.67
C PHE A 725 -43.51 -35.52 9.00
N THR A 726 -44.20 -35.70 10.14
CA THR A 726 -45.26 -34.83 10.63
C THR A 726 -45.12 -34.56 12.11
N VAL A 727 -45.43 -33.33 12.55
CA VAL A 727 -45.47 -32.94 13.97
C VAL A 727 -46.86 -32.40 14.26
N ALA A 728 -47.53 -32.99 15.25
CA ALA A 728 -48.85 -32.57 15.70
C ALA A 728 -48.77 -31.79 17.02
N GLY A 729 -49.69 -30.83 17.19
CA GLY A 729 -49.80 -29.95 18.36
C GLY A 729 -51.22 -29.42 18.52
N SER A 730 -51.38 -28.32 19.26
CA SER A 730 -52.68 -27.69 19.53
C SER A 730 -52.69 -26.20 19.16
N HIS A 731 -53.80 -25.71 18.64
CA HIS A 731 -54.03 -24.28 18.28
C HIS A 731 -54.08 -23.39 19.51
N GLY A 732 -53.23 -23.36 20.40
CA GLY A 732 -53.25 -22.40 21.53
C GLY A 732 -52.24 -22.63 22.62
N THR A 733 -51.41 -23.63 22.47
CA THR A 733 -50.32 -23.92 23.40
C THR A 733 -49.01 -24.01 22.61
N LEU A 734 -48.19 -22.98 22.70
CA LEU A 734 -46.79 -22.95 22.23
C LEU A 734 -45.82 -23.66 23.23
N ASP A 735 -46.38 -24.62 24.04
CA ASP A 735 -45.53 -25.36 24.98
C ASP A 735 -45.00 -26.61 24.28
N ASP A 736 -43.72 -26.64 23.96
CA ASP A 736 -42.99 -27.73 23.28
C ASP A 736 -43.13 -29.08 23.98
N SER A 737 -43.61 -29.13 25.21
CA SER A 737 -43.78 -30.34 26.05
C SER A 737 -44.92 -31.25 25.61
N VAL A 738 -45.76 -30.88 24.61
CA VAL A 738 -46.95 -31.60 24.18
C VAL A 738 -46.90 -32.02 22.70
N LEU A 739 -45.83 -31.69 21.96
CA LEU A 739 -45.74 -32.03 20.53
C LEU A 739 -45.47 -33.52 20.31
N THR A 740 -46.15 -34.12 19.34
CA THR A 740 -45.83 -35.48 18.89
C THR A 740 -45.40 -35.53 17.44
N SER A 741 -44.40 -36.36 17.16
CA SER A 741 -43.87 -36.54 15.83
C SER A 741 -44.08 -37.94 15.27
N LYS A 742 -44.19 -38.05 13.96
CA LYS A 742 -44.36 -39.32 13.26
C LYS A 742 -43.57 -39.32 11.95
N LEU A 743 -42.86 -40.41 11.70
CA LEU A 743 -42.16 -40.66 10.46
C LEU A 743 -42.75 -41.92 9.81
N THR A 744 -43.14 -41.82 8.52
CA THR A 744 -43.85 -42.93 7.81
C THR A 744 -43.25 -43.04 6.41
N PRO A 745 -42.99 -44.25 5.88
CA PRO A 745 -42.61 -44.43 4.49
C PRO A 745 -43.62 -43.82 3.51
N PHE A 746 -43.15 -43.11 2.48
CA PHE A 746 -44.01 -42.39 1.53
C PHE A 746 -44.90 -43.35 0.67
N ASP A 747 -44.45 -44.57 0.40
CA ASP A 747 -45.15 -45.59 -0.35
C ASP A 747 -46.46 -46.05 0.33
N GLN A 748 -46.62 -45.90 1.66
CA GLN A 748 -47.82 -46.20 2.41
C GLN A 748 -48.98 -45.27 2.05
N TYR A 749 -48.76 -44.19 1.30
CA TYR A 749 -49.83 -43.27 0.88
C TYR A 749 -50.26 -43.56 -0.57
N PRO A 750 -51.51 -43.86 -0.85
CA PRO A 750 -52.01 -44.19 -2.19
C PRO A 750 -52.06 -42.94 -3.08
N ARG A 751 -51.71 -43.04 -4.37
CA ARG A 751 -52.05 -42.03 -5.34
C ARG A 751 -53.54 -41.80 -5.45
N LYS A 752 -53.95 -40.53 -5.51
CA LYS A 752 -55.35 -40.12 -5.71
C LYS A 752 -55.51 -39.13 -6.84
N GLY A 753 -56.71 -38.77 -7.21
CA GLY A 753 -56.92 -37.71 -8.18
C GLY A 753 -56.65 -36.33 -7.61
N ARG A 754 -56.06 -35.41 -8.43
CA ARG A 754 -55.86 -34.03 -8.12
C ARG A 754 -57.16 -33.35 -7.61
N ALA A 755 -57.09 -32.35 -6.77
CA ALA A 755 -58.22 -31.61 -6.19
C ALA A 755 -59.15 -32.47 -5.27
N THR A 756 -58.62 -33.52 -4.68
CA THR A 756 -59.30 -34.32 -3.65
C THR A 756 -58.73 -34.00 -2.25
N GLY A 757 -59.40 -34.52 -1.19
CA GLY A 757 -59.02 -34.24 0.19
C GLY A 757 -57.91 -35.11 0.78
N GLY A 758 -57.25 -35.96 -0.03
CA GLY A 758 -56.11 -36.76 0.48
C GLY A 758 -56.48 -37.97 1.34
N VAL A 759 -55.53 -38.44 2.14
CA VAL A 759 -55.72 -39.49 3.17
C VAL A 759 -55.00 -39.03 4.45
N ARG A 760 -55.48 -39.48 5.60
CA ARG A 760 -54.93 -39.14 6.89
C ARG A 760 -53.47 -39.62 7.00
N CYS A 761 -52.54 -38.69 7.42
CA CYS A 761 -51.14 -38.99 7.58
C CYS A 761 -50.72 -39.10 9.05
N GLN A 762 -51.50 -38.52 10.00
CA GLN A 762 -51.34 -38.70 11.44
C GLN A 762 -52.66 -38.64 12.16
N ARG A 763 -52.85 -39.46 13.18
CA ARG A 763 -54.01 -39.41 14.05
C ARG A 763 -53.65 -38.49 15.23
N PHE A 764 -54.48 -37.50 15.46
CA PHE A 764 -54.33 -36.61 16.58
C PHE A 764 -54.69 -37.34 17.92
N LEU A 765 -53.84 -37.14 18.91
CA LEU A 765 -54.05 -37.55 20.29
C LEU A 765 -54.97 -36.56 21.00
N LYS A 766 -55.44 -36.92 22.21
CA LYS A 766 -56.29 -36.04 23.00
C LYS A 766 -55.48 -34.74 23.36
N GLY A 767 -55.98 -33.64 22.87
CA GLY A 767 -55.31 -32.35 23.03
C GLY A 767 -54.55 -31.86 21.81
N GLU A 768 -54.41 -32.62 20.75
CA GLU A 768 -53.93 -32.27 19.44
C GLU A 768 -55.05 -31.98 18.48
N ASP A 769 -54.94 -30.95 17.67
CA ASP A 769 -55.97 -30.59 16.69
C ASP A 769 -55.35 -30.08 15.32
N VAL A 770 -54.03 -29.92 15.25
CA VAL A 770 -53.34 -29.37 14.09
C VAL A 770 -51.97 -30.01 13.91
N LEU A 771 -51.52 -30.14 12.64
CA LEU A 771 -50.09 -30.29 12.34
C LEU A 771 -49.44 -28.93 12.37
N VAL A 772 -48.29 -28.82 13.06
CA VAL A 772 -47.49 -27.61 13.16
C VAL A 772 -46.30 -27.64 12.20
N PHE A 773 -45.86 -28.84 11.81
CA PHE A 773 -44.79 -29.02 10.82
C PHE A 773 -45.05 -30.30 10.00
N ALA A 774 -44.72 -30.28 8.70
CA ALA A 774 -44.80 -31.43 7.83
C ALA A 774 -43.72 -31.35 6.71
N TRP A 775 -43.19 -32.51 6.36
CA TRP A 775 -42.24 -32.64 5.27
C TRP A 775 -42.37 -34.01 4.60
N ALA A 776 -42.15 -34.08 3.29
CA ALA A 776 -42.01 -35.33 2.56
C ALA A 776 -40.84 -35.22 1.57
N GLY A 777 -40.07 -36.29 1.45
CA GLY A 777 -38.94 -36.29 0.50
C GLY A 777 -38.09 -37.54 0.58
N PRO A 778 -37.07 -37.66 -0.29
CA PRO A 778 -36.20 -38.82 -0.39
C PRO A 778 -35.27 -38.95 0.84
N ILE A 779 -34.78 -40.18 1.08
CA ILE A 779 -33.79 -40.51 2.08
C ILE A 779 -32.41 -40.75 1.42
N PRO A 780 -31.28 -40.57 2.18
CA PRO A 780 -31.19 -40.14 3.57
C PRO A 780 -31.59 -38.66 3.78
N ALA A 781 -32.35 -38.38 4.85
CA ALA A 781 -32.84 -37.06 5.18
C ALA A 781 -32.17 -36.51 6.43
N ARG A 782 -31.89 -35.21 6.45
CA ARG A 782 -31.30 -34.49 7.58
C ARG A 782 -32.28 -33.47 8.15
N ALA A 783 -32.43 -33.48 9.47
CA ALA A 783 -33.23 -32.50 10.18
C ALA A 783 -32.35 -31.52 10.98
N ALA A 784 -32.85 -30.30 11.16
CA ALA A 784 -32.23 -29.29 12.02
C ALA A 784 -33.26 -28.35 12.65
N GLN A 785 -32.87 -27.67 13.69
CA GLN A 785 -33.61 -26.56 14.28
C GLN A 785 -33.40 -25.28 13.39
N LYS A 786 -34.22 -24.26 13.61
CA LYS A 786 -34.14 -22.98 12.87
C LYS A 786 -32.77 -22.31 12.93
N ASN A 787 -32.04 -22.50 14.03
CA ASN A 787 -30.68 -21.96 14.20
C ASN A 787 -29.57 -22.80 13.53
N GLY A 788 -29.97 -23.91 12.83
CA GLY A 788 -29.05 -24.83 12.16
C GLY A 788 -28.49 -25.93 13.08
N THR A 789 -28.92 -26.03 14.35
CA THR A 789 -28.52 -27.14 15.23
C THR A 789 -29.11 -28.46 14.70
N PRO A 790 -28.28 -29.49 14.44
CA PRO A 790 -28.74 -30.77 13.98
C PRO A 790 -29.78 -31.42 14.93
N ALA A 791 -30.86 -31.99 14.38
CA ALA A 791 -31.87 -32.71 15.13
C ALA A 791 -31.97 -34.16 14.61
N LYS A 792 -32.44 -35.08 15.47
CA LYS A 792 -32.65 -36.50 15.10
C LYS A 792 -34.09 -36.76 14.68
N LEU A 793 -34.25 -37.54 13.65
CA LEU A 793 -35.57 -38.06 13.24
C LEU A 793 -35.92 -39.29 14.08
N PRO A 794 -37.24 -39.51 14.36
CA PRO A 794 -37.70 -40.71 15.06
C PRO A 794 -37.62 -41.96 14.16
N GLU A 795 -37.78 -43.14 14.78
CA GLU A 795 -37.89 -44.40 14.03
C GLU A 795 -39.13 -44.44 13.17
N PRO A 796 -39.09 -45.08 11.98
CA PRO A 796 -40.20 -45.17 11.06
C PRO A 796 -41.39 -46.00 11.64
N ASP A 797 -42.64 -45.48 11.57
CA ASP A 797 -43.90 -46.21 11.82
C ASP A 797 -44.59 -46.49 10.49
N PRO A 798 -44.67 -47.70 10.08
CA PRO A 798 -45.29 -48.07 8.79
C PRO A 798 -46.86 -47.87 8.76
N ARG A 799 -47.49 -47.59 9.88
CA ARG A 799 -48.89 -47.30 9.96
C ARG A 799 -49.23 -45.89 9.52
N ARG A 800 -49.77 -45.75 8.34
CA ARG A 800 -50.11 -44.43 7.74
C ARG A 800 -50.97 -43.55 8.66
N ASP A 801 -51.98 -44.10 9.33
CA ASP A 801 -52.93 -43.39 10.18
C ASP A 801 -52.64 -43.52 11.70
N GLY A 802 -51.47 -43.96 12.10
CA GLY A 802 -51.00 -44.02 13.48
C GLY A 802 -50.95 -42.66 14.16
N SER A 803 -50.93 -42.63 15.48
CA SER A 803 -50.61 -41.42 16.27
C SER A 803 -49.12 -41.23 16.37
N GLY A 804 -48.67 -39.97 16.62
CA GLY A 804 -47.28 -39.65 16.85
C GLY A 804 -46.78 -40.16 18.21
N THR A 805 -45.44 -40.13 18.38
CA THR A 805 -44.72 -40.31 19.61
C THR A 805 -44.19 -38.95 20.09
N PRO A 806 -43.95 -38.74 21.37
CA PRO A 806 -43.42 -37.45 21.87
C PRO A 806 -42.19 -36.97 21.09
N LEU A 807 -42.19 -35.69 20.66
CA LEU A 807 -41.09 -35.10 19.97
C LEU A 807 -39.90 -34.91 20.97
N LEU A 808 -38.75 -35.50 20.66
CA LEU A 808 -37.58 -35.48 21.53
C LEU A 808 -36.73 -34.20 21.35
N GLU A 809 -36.67 -33.71 20.14
CA GLU A 809 -35.92 -32.52 19.74
C GLU A 809 -36.77 -31.71 18.77
N THR A 810 -36.74 -30.38 18.87
CA THR A 810 -37.44 -29.48 17.93
C THR A 810 -36.87 -29.65 16.52
N VAL A 811 -37.76 -29.83 15.54
CA VAL A 811 -37.43 -29.94 14.12
C VAL A 811 -38.16 -28.85 13.37
N ASP A 812 -37.37 -27.89 12.81
CA ASP A 812 -37.93 -26.75 12.06
C ASP A 812 -37.70 -26.89 10.55
N VAL A 813 -36.73 -27.74 10.14
CA VAL A 813 -36.37 -27.94 8.73
C VAL A 813 -35.88 -29.37 8.51
N ILE A 814 -36.25 -29.93 7.37
CA ILE A 814 -35.73 -31.21 6.89
C ILE A 814 -35.42 -31.10 5.41
N ALA A 815 -34.32 -31.71 4.98
CA ALA A 815 -34.00 -31.87 3.58
C ALA A 815 -33.48 -33.29 3.29
N GLY A 816 -33.82 -33.81 2.14
CA GLY A 816 -33.25 -35.01 1.56
C GLY A 816 -31.91 -34.73 0.85
N PRO A 817 -31.37 -35.73 0.11
CA PRO A 817 -30.18 -35.53 -0.69
C PRO A 817 -30.34 -34.32 -1.65
N PRO A 818 -29.41 -33.38 -1.68
CA PRO A 818 -29.45 -32.30 -2.66
C PRO A 818 -29.09 -32.87 -4.02
N LEU A 819 -30.11 -33.20 -4.76
CA LEU A 819 -30.02 -33.94 -6.03
C LEU A 819 -29.52 -33.04 -7.17
#